data_9a2b2ad14f36a4307f237ecea1986ecd
#
_entry.id   9a2b2ad14f36a4307f237ecea1986ecd
#
_cell.length_a   1.000
_cell.length_b   1.000
_cell.length_c   1.000
_cell.angle_alpha   90.00
_cell.angle_beta   90.00
_cell.angle_gamma   90.00
#
_symmetry.space_group_name_H-M   'P 1'
#
loop_
_entity.id
_entity.type
_entity.pdbx_description
1 polymer ?
#
loop_
_entity_poly.entity_id
_entity_poly.type
_entity_poly.pdbx_seq_one_letter_code
_entity_poly.pdbx_strand_id
1 'polypeptide(L)'
;LAPLAGAQGRLTSPKEFFGHDIGADYQLPNYTRLAAYFATLAKESDRIVLDTIGRTEEGRPQVMAIVTSPANHRNLARYKEIARKLALAEGVDSAEAARLAAEGKVIYWIDGGLHATEVLGAQQLIETYWQLASGTDAETRRILDDVIILMAHANPDGMELVSDWYMKDADPLRRSTGNIPRLYQKYAGHDNNRDSYMNALRETENMSRQLFIAWHPQIMHNHHQTGPTGTVMAAPPYRDPANYWFHPAIITGLDLVGAALNHRFVMENKPGLTFRAGSNYSTWWNGGLRTTVYFHNMIGILTETIGSPTPMRIALVPERQVRSAGLPLPITPQPWHFRQSVDYSVTANKALLDLASRYREQFLFNRWRMGRDAIAAGSQDSWTISPKRVAAMAAQIQKDRGASTETNRAGGPRGGGQAANAMNAVADPKYMALLRKPEDRDPRAYVLPSTQPDFPTATKFVQALQKSGVAVHRATADFTANGKAIPKGSWVIQSAQAFRSHVLDMMEPQDHPNDFRYPGGPPIPPYDNAGWTLAYQMGVAVDRHFDAVTGPLERIADVTAMPAGVVAKGKAGYYVRPEVNDAVTVANRLAKAGVKAMRAPAGFSDGGTAWPAGTWFIPGGGKADAVVAQAARELGVSFAAAGRRPGGAQGITSLRVGLVDRYGGSMPSGWTRLLLEKFEQPFRVVFPQELDAGNLRARYDVLVFTDGMVS
;
A
#
# COMPACT_ATOMS: atom_id res chain seq x y z
N LEU A 1 -18.40 40.99 -25.18
CA LEU A 1 -16.99 40.81 -25.50
C LEU A 1 -16.61 39.39 -25.07
N ALA A 2 -16.53 38.46 -26.03
CA ALA A 2 -16.02 37.13 -25.82
C ALA A 2 -14.52 37.26 -25.43
N PRO A 3 -14.03 36.50 -24.44
CA PRO A 3 -12.61 36.46 -24.21
C PRO A 3 -11.94 35.81 -25.44
N LEU A 4 -11.01 36.51 -26.02
CA LEU A 4 -10.08 36.00 -27.02
C LEU A 4 -9.48 34.71 -26.47
N ALA A 5 -9.63 33.60 -27.18
CA ALA A 5 -8.84 32.41 -26.98
C ALA A 5 -7.37 32.83 -27.09
N GLY A 6 -6.69 32.89 -25.97
CA GLY A 6 -5.24 33.18 -25.96
C GLY A 6 -4.56 32.15 -26.83
N ALA A 7 -3.80 32.58 -27.82
CA ALA A 7 -2.92 31.68 -28.54
C ALA A 7 -2.04 30.99 -27.52
N GLN A 8 -2.12 29.66 -27.44
CA GLN A 8 -1.20 28.85 -26.62
C GLN A 8 0.22 29.24 -27.06
N GLY A 9 0.97 29.86 -26.16
CA GLY A 9 2.38 30.19 -26.41
C GLY A 9 3.13 28.88 -26.73
N ARG A 10 4.30 28.99 -27.33
CA ARG A 10 5.17 27.84 -27.58
C ARG A 10 5.49 27.14 -26.27
N LEU A 11 5.11 25.84 -26.13
CA LEU A 11 5.44 25.03 -24.97
C LEU A 11 6.91 24.59 -25.03
N THR A 12 7.62 24.68 -23.91
CA THR A 12 9.00 24.22 -23.79
C THR A 12 9.08 22.70 -23.86
N SER A 13 9.71 22.17 -24.89
CA SER A 13 9.89 20.70 -25.04
C SER A 13 10.87 20.13 -24.01
N PRO A 14 10.81 18.83 -23.69
CA PRO A 14 11.80 18.20 -22.82
C PRO A 14 13.23 18.40 -23.33
N LYS A 15 13.46 18.27 -24.64
CA LYS A 15 14.79 18.49 -25.24
C LYS A 15 15.32 19.89 -25.00
N GLU A 16 14.49 20.91 -25.14
CA GLU A 16 14.86 22.29 -24.85
C GLU A 16 15.19 22.52 -23.38
N PHE A 17 14.43 21.93 -22.49
CA PHE A 17 14.60 22.09 -21.03
C PHE A 17 15.77 21.28 -20.47
N PHE A 18 15.90 20.01 -20.85
CA PHE A 18 16.91 19.10 -20.30
C PHE A 18 18.22 19.13 -21.09
N GLY A 19 18.21 19.60 -22.34
CA GLY A 19 19.35 19.59 -23.25
C GLY A 19 19.56 18.27 -24.00
N HIS A 20 18.68 17.30 -23.80
CA HIS A 20 18.68 16.00 -24.46
C HIS A 20 17.25 15.44 -24.57
N ASP A 21 17.04 14.48 -25.46
CA ASP A 21 15.76 13.78 -25.56
C ASP A 21 15.53 12.90 -24.31
N ILE A 22 14.29 12.79 -23.85
CA ILE A 22 13.94 11.89 -22.77
C ILE A 22 14.15 10.44 -23.21
N GLY A 23 14.80 9.64 -22.37
CA GLY A 23 15.24 8.29 -22.73
C GLY A 23 16.53 8.25 -23.55
N ALA A 24 17.24 9.36 -23.70
CA ALA A 24 18.58 9.35 -24.27
C ALA A 24 19.52 8.47 -23.42
N ASP A 25 20.34 7.67 -24.10
CA ASP A 25 21.32 6.82 -23.44
C ASP A 25 22.27 7.64 -22.58
N TYR A 26 22.62 7.11 -21.42
CA TYR A 26 23.54 7.72 -20.45
C TYR A 26 23.08 9.05 -19.85
N GLN A 27 21.77 9.39 -19.92
CA GLN A 27 21.21 10.64 -19.40
C GLN A 27 20.11 10.38 -18.39
N LEU A 28 20.23 10.97 -17.19
CA LEU A 28 19.22 10.92 -16.15
C LEU A 28 19.01 12.29 -15.52
N PRO A 29 17.86 12.94 -15.72
CA PRO A 29 17.48 14.12 -14.92
C PRO A 29 17.13 13.68 -13.49
N ASN A 30 17.50 14.50 -12.51
CA ASN A 30 17.10 14.30 -11.11
C ASN A 30 15.70 14.86 -10.82
N TYR A 31 15.20 14.63 -9.61
CA TYR A 31 13.87 15.08 -9.21
C TYR A 31 13.73 16.61 -9.20
N THR A 32 14.75 17.32 -8.79
CA THR A 32 14.77 18.80 -8.81
C THR A 32 14.50 19.33 -10.22
N ARG A 33 15.11 18.74 -11.25
CA ARG A 33 14.86 19.10 -12.64
C ARG A 33 13.49 18.65 -13.13
N LEU A 34 13.00 17.48 -12.73
CA LEU A 34 11.64 17.02 -13.05
C LEU A 34 10.59 17.99 -12.50
N ALA A 35 10.69 18.35 -11.23
CA ALA A 35 9.75 19.28 -10.59
C ALA A 35 9.79 20.67 -11.23
N ALA A 36 10.98 21.16 -11.59
CA ALA A 36 11.15 22.42 -12.31
C ALA A 36 10.52 22.37 -13.71
N TYR A 37 10.68 21.25 -14.43
CA TYR A 37 10.04 21.08 -15.74
C TYR A 37 8.50 21.03 -15.63
N PHE A 38 7.98 20.33 -14.64
CA PHE A 38 6.54 20.31 -14.35
C PHE A 38 6.02 21.72 -14.09
N ALA A 39 6.76 22.51 -13.29
CA ALA A 39 6.40 23.90 -13.00
C ALA A 39 6.49 24.81 -14.24
N THR A 40 7.42 24.54 -15.16
CA THR A 40 7.55 25.29 -16.41
C THR A 40 6.33 25.05 -17.31
N LEU A 41 6.01 23.79 -17.61
CA LEU A 41 4.84 23.48 -18.46
C LEU A 41 3.51 23.89 -17.83
N ALA A 42 3.37 23.83 -16.50
CA ALA A 42 2.16 24.29 -15.82
C ALA A 42 1.92 25.80 -15.96
N LYS A 43 2.97 26.60 -16.18
CA LYS A 43 2.85 28.04 -16.48
C LYS A 43 2.55 28.31 -17.96
N GLU A 44 2.94 27.40 -18.84
CA GLU A 44 2.82 27.54 -20.29
C GLU A 44 1.53 26.90 -20.85
N SER A 45 0.88 25.99 -20.10
CA SER A 45 -0.27 25.22 -20.57
C SER A 45 -1.48 25.38 -19.63
N ASP A 46 -2.63 25.67 -20.21
CA ASP A 46 -3.92 25.74 -19.50
C ASP A 46 -4.54 24.32 -19.22
N ARG A 47 -3.84 23.27 -19.66
CA ARG A 47 -4.22 21.86 -19.39
C ARG A 47 -3.67 21.32 -18.08
N ILE A 48 -2.88 22.11 -17.35
CA ILE A 48 -2.08 21.62 -16.23
C ILE A 48 -2.25 22.50 -15.00
N VAL A 49 -2.47 21.85 -13.86
CA VAL A 49 -2.38 22.45 -12.54
C VAL A 49 -1.45 21.59 -11.69
N LEU A 50 -0.57 22.21 -10.89
CA LEU A 50 0.28 21.51 -9.95
C LEU A 50 -0.26 21.61 -8.53
N ASP A 51 -0.10 20.53 -7.80
CA ASP A 51 -0.34 20.46 -6.36
C ASP A 51 0.90 19.87 -5.65
N THR A 52 1.14 20.29 -4.41
CA THR A 52 2.14 19.69 -3.54
C THR A 52 1.42 18.81 -2.53
N ILE A 53 1.44 17.49 -2.77
CA ILE A 53 0.68 16.51 -2.01
C ILE A 53 1.27 16.18 -0.63
N GLY A 54 2.45 16.69 -0.33
CA GLY A 54 3.13 16.55 0.95
C GLY A 54 4.63 16.73 0.84
N ARG A 55 5.34 16.31 1.89
CA ARG A 55 6.81 16.27 1.92
C ARG A 55 7.29 14.85 2.13
N THR A 56 8.45 14.55 1.56
CA THR A 56 9.15 13.26 1.70
C THR A 56 9.81 13.13 3.09
N GLU A 57 10.38 11.96 3.36
CA GLU A 57 11.16 11.73 4.59
C GLU A 57 12.43 12.61 4.70
N GLU A 58 12.97 13.08 3.58
CA GLU A 58 14.07 14.04 3.57
C GLU A 58 13.60 15.51 3.43
N GLY A 59 12.28 15.73 3.44
CA GLY A 59 11.66 17.07 3.47
C GLY A 59 11.46 17.71 2.09
N ARG A 60 11.72 17.02 0.97
CA ARG A 60 11.42 17.53 -0.38
C ARG A 60 9.91 17.65 -0.62
N PRO A 61 9.45 18.66 -1.35
CA PRO A 61 8.06 18.70 -1.81
C PRO A 61 7.79 17.52 -2.76
N GLN A 62 6.72 16.76 -2.52
CA GLN A 62 6.22 15.77 -3.47
C GLN A 62 5.15 16.41 -4.34
N VAL A 63 5.45 16.62 -5.62
CA VAL A 63 4.59 17.32 -6.56
C VAL A 63 3.72 16.34 -7.33
N MET A 64 2.47 16.69 -7.53
CA MET A 64 1.50 16.01 -8.39
C MET A 64 0.99 16.97 -9.46
N ALA A 65 1.02 16.54 -10.72
CA ALA A 65 0.38 17.26 -11.80
C ALA A 65 -1.05 16.74 -12.02
N ILE A 66 -1.98 17.66 -12.22
CA ILE A 66 -3.37 17.41 -12.62
C ILE A 66 -3.49 17.84 -14.06
N VAL A 67 -3.65 16.88 -14.96
CA VAL A 67 -3.65 17.11 -16.42
C VAL A 67 -5.04 16.75 -16.97
N THR A 68 -5.70 17.73 -17.59
CA THR A 68 -7.04 17.55 -18.21
C THR A 68 -7.35 18.76 -19.09
N SER A 69 -8.54 18.79 -19.75
CA SER A 69 -8.92 19.96 -20.55
C SER A 69 -9.18 21.19 -19.65
N PRO A 70 -9.00 22.42 -20.19
CA PRO A 70 -9.30 23.65 -19.45
C PRO A 70 -10.73 23.74 -18.95
N ALA A 71 -11.67 23.12 -19.67
CA ALA A 71 -13.05 23.04 -19.24
C ALA A 71 -13.23 22.19 -17.97
N ASN A 72 -12.51 21.07 -17.88
CA ASN A 72 -12.52 20.23 -16.71
C ASN A 72 -11.83 20.91 -15.50
N HIS A 73 -10.75 21.66 -15.71
CA HIS A 73 -10.11 22.42 -14.64
C HIS A 73 -11.07 23.38 -13.93
N ARG A 74 -11.95 24.05 -14.68
CA ARG A 74 -12.96 24.94 -14.09
C ARG A 74 -13.99 24.21 -13.21
N ASN A 75 -14.14 22.90 -13.38
CA ASN A 75 -15.13 22.07 -12.71
C ASN A 75 -14.53 20.98 -11.81
N LEU A 76 -13.23 21.05 -11.47
CA LEU A 76 -12.54 20.00 -10.69
C LEU A 76 -13.23 19.65 -9.39
N ALA A 77 -13.72 20.65 -8.63
CA ALA A 77 -14.41 20.41 -7.37
C ALA A 77 -15.66 19.54 -7.57
N ARG A 78 -16.42 19.78 -8.66
CA ARG A 78 -17.60 18.98 -9.02
C ARG A 78 -17.23 17.56 -9.36
N TYR A 79 -16.18 17.34 -10.15
CA TYR A 79 -15.76 16.00 -10.55
C TYR A 79 -15.14 15.20 -9.39
N LYS A 80 -14.43 15.86 -8.48
CA LYS A 80 -13.97 15.26 -7.22
C LYS A 80 -15.15 14.79 -6.37
N GLU A 81 -16.19 15.61 -6.23
CA GLU A 81 -17.37 15.25 -5.47
C GLU A 81 -18.15 14.08 -6.11
N ILE A 82 -18.26 14.04 -7.45
CA ILE A 82 -18.84 12.91 -8.16
C ILE A 82 -18.03 11.63 -7.88
N ALA A 83 -16.72 11.69 -8.02
CA ALA A 83 -15.83 10.55 -7.77
C ALA A 83 -15.96 10.05 -6.32
N ARG A 84 -16.00 10.96 -5.34
CA ARG A 84 -16.21 10.64 -3.92
C ARG A 84 -17.55 9.94 -3.69
N LYS A 85 -18.65 10.50 -4.20
CA LYS A 85 -19.99 9.91 -4.06
C LYS A 85 -20.05 8.50 -4.66
N LEU A 86 -19.50 8.30 -5.85
CA LEU A 86 -19.49 7.01 -6.52
C LEU A 86 -18.55 6.00 -5.81
N ALA A 87 -17.42 6.46 -5.28
CA ALA A 87 -16.47 5.59 -4.59
C ALA A 87 -17.00 5.12 -3.22
N LEU A 88 -17.61 6.01 -2.46
CA LEU A 88 -18.14 5.69 -1.12
C LEU A 88 -19.53 5.06 -1.18
N ALA A 89 -20.31 5.32 -2.25
CA ALA A 89 -21.64 4.75 -2.53
C ALA A 89 -22.69 4.98 -1.40
N GLU A 90 -22.38 5.81 -0.40
CA GLU A 90 -23.25 6.08 0.74
C GLU A 90 -24.46 6.92 0.31
N GLY A 91 -25.67 6.39 0.48
CA GLY A 91 -26.91 7.08 0.18
C GLY A 91 -27.17 7.38 -1.30
N VAL A 92 -26.41 6.75 -2.21
CA VAL A 92 -26.54 6.90 -3.68
C VAL A 92 -27.24 5.67 -4.25
N ASP A 93 -28.41 5.85 -4.84
CA ASP A 93 -29.11 4.79 -5.55
C ASP A 93 -28.59 4.60 -7.00
N SER A 94 -29.12 3.61 -7.70
CA SER A 94 -28.65 3.27 -9.06
C SER A 94 -28.98 4.34 -10.09
N ALA A 95 -30.08 5.07 -9.93
CA ALA A 95 -30.47 6.13 -10.86
C ALA A 95 -29.58 7.38 -10.68
N GLU A 96 -29.31 7.76 -9.43
CA GLU A 96 -28.34 8.82 -9.13
C GLU A 96 -26.92 8.43 -9.58
N ALA A 97 -26.52 7.18 -9.33
CA ALA A 97 -25.21 6.70 -9.77
C ALA A 97 -25.04 6.75 -11.30
N ALA A 98 -26.06 6.35 -12.06
CA ALA A 98 -26.03 6.44 -13.52
C ALA A 98 -25.93 7.90 -13.99
N ARG A 99 -26.69 8.82 -13.39
CA ARG A 99 -26.63 10.26 -13.70
C ARG A 99 -25.25 10.85 -13.38
N LEU A 100 -24.68 10.51 -12.19
CA LEU A 100 -23.36 10.96 -11.80
C LEU A 100 -22.26 10.37 -12.71
N ALA A 101 -22.39 9.12 -13.14
CA ALA A 101 -21.45 8.50 -14.06
C ALA A 101 -21.48 9.15 -15.45
N ALA A 102 -22.67 9.51 -15.95
CA ALA A 102 -22.81 10.22 -17.22
C ALA A 102 -22.19 11.63 -17.18
N GLU A 103 -22.33 12.35 -16.06
CA GLU A 103 -21.75 13.68 -15.84
C GLU A 103 -20.24 13.64 -15.55
N GLY A 104 -19.79 12.64 -14.81
CA GLY A 104 -18.47 12.54 -14.23
C GLY A 104 -17.34 12.38 -15.25
N LYS A 105 -16.11 12.51 -14.77
CA LYS A 105 -14.87 12.23 -15.51
C LYS A 105 -14.14 11.09 -14.83
N VAL A 106 -13.50 10.19 -15.59
CA VAL A 106 -12.61 9.19 -15.00
C VAL A 106 -11.42 9.91 -14.38
N ILE A 107 -11.11 9.59 -13.15
CA ILE A 107 -9.87 10.00 -12.51
C ILE A 107 -8.88 8.85 -12.70
N TYR A 108 -7.76 9.15 -13.32
CA TYR A 108 -6.72 8.20 -13.68
C TYR A 108 -5.40 8.61 -13.04
N TRP A 109 -4.82 7.72 -12.24
CA TRP A 109 -3.54 7.95 -11.58
C TRP A 109 -2.41 7.29 -12.37
N ILE A 110 -1.32 8.03 -12.61
CA ILE A 110 -0.06 7.53 -13.17
C ILE A 110 1.07 7.88 -12.21
N ASP A 111 1.82 6.90 -11.80
CA ASP A 111 3.06 7.13 -11.08
C ASP A 111 4.23 6.33 -11.65
N GLY A 112 5.41 6.58 -11.11
CA GLY A 112 6.62 5.86 -11.42
C GLY A 112 7.74 6.26 -10.48
N GLY A 113 8.83 5.49 -10.50
CA GLY A 113 10.01 5.76 -9.70
C GLY A 113 9.85 5.43 -8.22
N LEU A 114 8.90 4.57 -7.84
CA LEU A 114 8.76 4.08 -6.48
C LEU A 114 10.07 3.42 -6.03
N HIS A 115 10.58 2.49 -6.82
CA HIS A 115 11.95 2.01 -6.70
C HIS A 115 12.87 2.91 -7.53
N ALA A 116 13.67 3.74 -6.88
CA ALA A 116 14.37 4.81 -7.57
C ALA A 116 15.47 4.34 -8.54
N THR A 117 15.98 3.11 -8.37
CA THR A 117 16.90 2.49 -9.34
C THR A 117 16.19 2.05 -10.62
N GLU A 118 14.86 2.02 -10.62
CA GLU A 118 13.99 1.77 -11.78
C GLU A 118 13.69 3.12 -12.48
N VAL A 119 14.74 3.71 -13.04
CA VAL A 119 14.77 5.10 -13.52
C VAL A 119 13.81 5.41 -14.68
N LEU A 120 13.27 4.38 -15.34
CA LEU A 120 12.28 4.52 -16.41
C LEU A 120 11.00 5.22 -15.91
N GLY A 121 10.61 4.98 -14.65
CA GLY A 121 9.41 5.56 -14.08
C GLY A 121 9.36 7.09 -14.15
N ALA A 122 10.50 7.77 -13.91
CA ALA A 122 10.62 9.21 -14.06
C ALA A 122 10.59 9.67 -15.52
N GLN A 123 11.26 8.92 -16.40
CA GLN A 123 11.39 9.27 -17.82
C GLN A 123 10.02 9.20 -18.52
N GLN A 124 9.25 8.14 -18.27
CA GLN A 124 7.91 8.01 -18.85
C GLN A 124 6.94 9.09 -18.33
N LEU A 125 7.07 9.54 -17.05
CA LEU A 125 6.27 10.64 -16.52
C LEU A 125 6.55 11.94 -17.29
N ILE A 126 7.82 12.30 -17.50
CA ILE A 126 8.21 13.53 -18.23
C ILE A 126 7.67 13.47 -19.66
N GLU A 127 7.89 12.36 -20.37
CA GLU A 127 7.47 12.21 -21.77
C GLU A 127 5.94 12.21 -21.91
N THR A 128 5.22 11.45 -21.05
CA THR A 128 3.75 11.44 -21.05
C THR A 128 3.17 12.81 -20.75
N TYR A 129 3.74 13.50 -19.76
CA TYR A 129 3.34 14.84 -19.36
C TYR A 129 3.46 15.85 -20.52
N TRP A 130 4.59 15.82 -21.23
CA TRP A 130 4.83 16.63 -22.42
C TRP A 130 3.81 16.31 -23.53
N GLN A 131 3.60 15.02 -23.84
CA GLN A 131 2.69 14.62 -24.94
C GLN A 131 1.23 14.99 -24.63
N LEU A 132 0.79 14.93 -23.38
CA LEU A 132 -0.54 15.38 -22.97
C LEU A 132 -0.68 16.91 -23.03
N ALA A 133 0.37 17.65 -22.66
CA ALA A 133 0.38 19.11 -22.71
C ALA A 133 0.34 19.64 -24.14
N SER A 134 1.12 19.05 -25.05
CA SER A 134 1.36 19.55 -26.41
C SER A 134 0.48 18.89 -27.49
N GLY A 135 -0.07 17.69 -27.24
CA GLY A 135 -0.80 16.91 -28.22
C GLY A 135 -2.08 17.61 -28.72
N THR A 136 -2.27 17.61 -30.04
CA THR A 136 -3.42 18.26 -30.69
C THR A 136 -4.26 17.30 -31.54
N ASP A 137 -3.86 16.03 -31.55
CA ASP A 137 -4.61 14.96 -32.23
C ASP A 137 -5.95 14.65 -31.54
N ALA A 138 -6.84 13.99 -32.26
CA ALA A 138 -8.20 13.72 -31.81
C ALA A 138 -8.24 12.78 -30.58
N GLU A 139 -7.30 11.82 -30.48
CA GLU A 139 -7.20 10.91 -29.35
C GLU A 139 -6.84 11.67 -28.07
N THR A 140 -5.78 12.48 -28.12
CA THR A 140 -5.32 13.30 -26.99
C THR A 140 -6.42 14.27 -26.51
N ARG A 141 -7.11 14.96 -27.43
CA ARG A 141 -8.20 15.89 -27.07
C ARG A 141 -9.34 15.16 -26.36
N ARG A 142 -9.80 14.04 -26.90
CA ARG A 142 -10.86 13.24 -26.30
C ARG A 142 -10.46 12.72 -24.91
N ILE A 143 -9.22 12.23 -24.76
CA ILE A 143 -8.70 11.79 -23.45
C ILE A 143 -8.76 12.94 -22.44
N LEU A 144 -8.27 14.13 -22.80
CA LEU A 144 -8.28 15.29 -21.90
C LEU A 144 -9.70 15.77 -21.56
N ASP A 145 -10.66 15.59 -22.45
CA ASP A 145 -12.07 15.97 -22.20
C ASP A 145 -12.78 14.97 -21.28
N ASP A 146 -12.41 13.69 -21.31
CA ASP A 146 -13.09 12.62 -20.58
C ASP A 146 -12.37 12.17 -19.29
N VAL A 147 -11.09 12.48 -19.16
CA VAL A 147 -10.22 11.96 -18.08
C VAL A 147 -9.52 13.10 -17.36
N ILE A 148 -9.47 13.02 -16.04
CA ILE A 148 -8.61 13.82 -15.17
C ILE A 148 -7.42 12.94 -14.80
N ILE A 149 -6.24 13.30 -15.26
CA ILE A 149 -5.02 12.50 -15.11
C ILE A 149 -4.20 13.10 -13.96
N LEU A 150 -3.92 12.28 -12.95
CA LEU A 150 -3.07 12.64 -11.81
C LEU A 150 -1.70 11.98 -12.03
N MET A 151 -0.64 12.77 -12.05
CA MET A 151 0.71 12.29 -12.32
C MET A 151 1.65 12.66 -11.18
N ALA A 152 2.26 11.67 -10.51
CA ALA A 152 3.16 11.90 -9.38
C ALA A 152 4.40 11.00 -9.45
N HIS A 153 5.54 11.53 -9.02
CA HIS A 153 6.73 10.70 -8.78
C HIS A 153 6.65 10.13 -7.35
N ALA A 154 6.70 8.80 -7.24
CA ALA A 154 6.42 8.12 -5.99
C ALA A 154 7.56 8.23 -4.94
N ASN A 155 8.81 8.45 -5.36
CA ASN A 155 9.98 8.56 -4.46
C ASN A 155 10.94 9.68 -4.89
N PRO A 156 10.62 10.94 -4.58
CA PRO A 156 11.45 12.10 -4.93
C PRO A 156 12.89 12.03 -4.41
N ASP A 157 13.08 11.61 -3.16
CA ASP A 157 14.39 11.51 -2.52
C ASP A 157 15.30 10.49 -3.22
N GLY A 158 14.70 9.36 -3.59
CA GLY A 158 15.41 8.31 -4.32
C GLY A 158 15.79 8.73 -5.73
N MET A 159 14.90 9.40 -6.45
CA MET A 159 15.21 9.90 -7.80
C MET A 159 16.37 10.89 -7.77
N GLU A 160 16.38 11.83 -6.82
CA GLU A 160 17.48 12.77 -6.65
C GLU A 160 18.80 12.02 -6.42
N LEU A 161 18.82 11.12 -5.44
CA LEU A 161 20.02 10.35 -5.09
C LEU A 161 20.55 9.49 -6.25
N VAL A 162 19.70 8.71 -6.88
CA VAL A 162 20.13 7.76 -7.92
C VAL A 162 20.56 8.45 -9.19
N SER A 163 19.85 9.50 -9.60
CA SER A 163 20.21 10.27 -10.80
C SER A 163 21.51 11.05 -10.62
N ASP A 164 21.71 11.72 -9.49
CA ASP A 164 22.96 12.44 -9.19
C ASP A 164 24.14 11.46 -9.06
N TRP A 165 23.91 10.30 -8.45
CA TRP A 165 24.92 9.24 -8.37
C TRP A 165 25.33 8.73 -9.74
N TYR A 166 24.37 8.47 -10.63
CA TYR A 166 24.62 8.03 -11.99
C TYR A 166 25.40 9.09 -12.78
N MET A 167 24.97 10.34 -12.70
CA MET A 167 25.53 11.44 -13.50
C MET A 167 26.87 11.98 -12.97
N LYS A 168 27.32 11.57 -11.76
CA LYS A 168 28.56 12.07 -11.17
C LYS A 168 29.82 11.64 -11.93
N ASP A 169 29.79 10.51 -12.64
CA ASP A 169 30.92 10.06 -13.43
C ASP A 169 30.91 10.76 -14.79
N ALA A 170 32.03 11.43 -15.11
CA ALA A 170 32.19 12.14 -16.37
C ALA A 170 32.21 11.18 -17.56
N ASP A 171 32.76 9.98 -17.38
CA ASP A 171 32.76 8.91 -18.40
C ASP A 171 31.42 8.17 -18.41
N PRO A 172 30.60 8.31 -19.48
CA PRO A 172 29.32 7.65 -19.57
C PRO A 172 29.37 6.12 -19.43
N LEU A 173 30.48 5.49 -19.85
CA LEU A 173 30.63 4.04 -19.79
C LEU A 173 30.87 3.50 -18.39
N ARG A 174 31.24 4.36 -17.43
CA ARG A 174 31.39 4.01 -16.01
C ARG A 174 30.16 4.34 -15.17
N ARG A 175 29.16 4.98 -15.74
CA ARG A 175 27.91 5.33 -15.05
C ARG A 175 27.14 4.08 -14.65
N SER A 176 26.64 4.04 -13.42
CA SER A 176 25.86 2.93 -12.90
C SER A 176 24.81 3.42 -11.91
N THR A 177 23.61 2.87 -11.95
CA THR A 177 22.56 3.04 -10.93
C THR A 177 22.78 2.16 -9.70
N GLY A 178 23.76 1.26 -9.74
CA GLY A 178 24.16 0.40 -8.63
C GLY A 178 25.16 1.05 -7.68
N ASN A 179 25.43 0.37 -6.58
CA ASN A 179 26.39 0.80 -5.56
C ASN A 179 26.19 2.21 -5.01
N ILE A 180 24.94 2.65 -4.94
CA ILE A 180 24.56 3.91 -4.31
C ILE A 180 24.99 3.92 -2.83
N PRO A 181 25.32 5.08 -2.23
CA PRO A 181 25.96 5.15 -0.91
C PRO A 181 25.03 4.82 0.25
N ARG A 182 23.72 4.86 0.06
CA ARG A 182 22.68 4.60 1.06
C ARG A 182 21.40 4.11 0.39
N LEU A 183 20.43 3.65 1.19
CA LEU A 183 19.10 3.31 0.70
C LEU A 183 18.46 4.50 -0.03
N TYR A 184 17.85 4.25 -1.18
CA TYR A 184 17.21 5.29 -1.99
C TYR A 184 15.87 5.77 -1.41
N GLN A 185 15.19 4.98 -0.58
CA GLN A 185 14.20 5.49 0.35
C GLN A 185 14.84 5.42 1.74
N LYS A 186 14.78 6.50 2.51
CA LYS A 186 15.57 6.75 3.72
C LYS A 186 15.64 5.58 4.70
N TYR A 187 14.55 4.82 4.84
CA TYR A 187 14.44 3.69 5.78
C TYR A 187 14.20 2.36 5.09
N ALA A 188 13.31 2.34 4.12
CA ALA A 188 12.78 1.10 3.55
C ALA A 188 13.53 0.63 2.29
N GLY A 189 14.28 1.50 1.60
CA GLY A 189 14.89 1.13 0.33
C GLY A 189 13.84 0.59 -0.64
N HIS A 190 14.00 -0.65 -1.12
CA HIS A 190 13.06 -1.33 -2.01
C HIS A 190 11.71 -1.64 -1.34
N ASP A 191 11.69 -1.78 -0.02
CA ASP A 191 10.47 -2.08 0.73
C ASP A 191 9.53 -0.87 0.90
N ASN A 192 9.81 0.26 0.25
CA ASN A 192 8.83 1.34 0.15
C ASN A 192 7.57 0.90 -0.63
N ASN A 193 7.66 -0.16 -1.47
CA ASN A 193 6.53 -0.84 -2.07
C ASN A 193 6.02 -2.02 -1.22
N ARG A 194 6.14 -1.91 0.11
CA ARG A 194 5.62 -2.86 1.10
C ARG A 194 4.85 -2.14 2.21
N ASP A 195 4.72 -0.82 2.09
CA ASP A 195 4.18 0.07 3.12
C ASP A 195 2.73 0.49 2.88
N SER A 196 2.13 0.16 1.72
CA SER A 196 0.84 0.74 1.30
C SER A 196 -0.34 0.40 2.21
N TYR A 197 -0.27 -0.66 3.01
CA TYR A 197 -1.28 -1.02 4.00
C TYR A 197 -1.00 -0.42 5.39
N MET A 198 0.27 -0.11 5.71
CA MET A 198 0.69 0.44 7.00
C MET A 198 0.71 1.96 7.02
N ASN A 199 1.04 2.59 5.89
CA ASN A 199 1.23 4.04 5.78
C ASN A 199 2.23 4.59 6.83
N ALA A 200 3.37 3.91 7.00
CA ALA A 200 4.41 4.27 7.95
C ALA A 200 5.38 5.32 7.42
N LEU A 201 5.54 5.39 6.09
CA LEU A 201 6.41 6.32 5.36
C LEU A 201 5.61 7.52 4.84
N ARG A 202 6.23 8.69 4.83
CA ARG A 202 5.56 9.94 4.41
C ARG A 202 5.11 9.92 2.95
N GLU A 203 5.94 9.41 2.05
CA GLU A 203 5.61 9.31 0.63
C GLU A 203 4.38 8.43 0.41
N THR A 204 4.28 7.31 1.13
CA THR A 204 3.11 6.43 1.09
C THR A 204 1.87 7.13 1.62
N GLU A 205 1.96 7.82 2.77
CA GLU A 205 0.85 8.58 3.35
C GLU A 205 0.37 9.68 2.40
N ASN A 206 1.30 10.42 1.77
CA ASN A 206 0.96 11.46 0.80
C ASN A 206 0.15 10.89 -0.38
N MET A 207 0.59 9.77 -0.96
CA MET A 207 -0.11 9.12 -2.07
C MET A 207 -1.45 8.51 -1.64
N SER A 208 -1.49 7.81 -0.51
CA SER A 208 -2.72 7.21 0.03
C SER A 208 -3.81 8.25 0.27
N ARG A 209 -3.45 9.43 0.78
CA ARG A 209 -4.37 10.54 0.95
C ARG A 209 -4.99 10.99 -0.38
N GLN A 210 -4.21 11.02 -1.47
CA GLN A 210 -4.75 11.36 -2.79
C GLN A 210 -5.65 10.24 -3.32
N LEU A 211 -5.21 8.98 -3.22
CA LEU A 211 -5.91 7.84 -3.78
C LEU A 211 -7.23 7.52 -3.05
N PHE A 212 -7.25 7.58 -1.71
CA PHE A 212 -8.35 7.02 -0.92
C PHE A 212 -9.23 8.08 -0.25
N ILE A 213 -8.80 9.35 -0.19
CA ILE A 213 -9.51 10.42 0.51
C ILE A 213 -9.85 11.59 -0.42
N ALA A 214 -8.87 12.05 -1.23
CA ALA A 214 -9.04 13.30 -1.96
C ALA A 214 -9.63 13.12 -3.37
N TRP A 215 -9.25 12.06 -4.12
CA TRP A 215 -9.58 11.94 -5.55
C TRP A 215 -10.36 10.69 -5.92
N HIS A 216 -10.17 9.57 -5.23
CA HIS A 216 -10.85 8.30 -5.49
C HIS A 216 -10.76 7.83 -6.96
N PRO A 217 -9.57 7.62 -7.55
CA PRO A 217 -9.42 7.20 -8.93
C PRO A 217 -10.16 5.91 -9.25
N GLN A 218 -10.54 5.72 -10.50
CA GLN A 218 -11.07 4.46 -11.00
C GLN A 218 -9.95 3.51 -11.41
N ILE A 219 -8.86 4.07 -11.93
CA ILE A 219 -7.70 3.32 -12.43
C ILE A 219 -6.43 3.95 -11.87
N MET A 220 -5.50 3.09 -11.45
CA MET A 220 -4.17 3.47 -10.98
C MET A 220 -3.12 2.68 -11.75
N HIS A 221 -2.17 3.36 -12.38
CA HIS A 221 -1.08 2.77 -13.16
C HIS A 221 0.26 3.07 -12.51
N ASN A 222 0.87 2.04 -11.96
CA ASN A 222 2.17 2.06 -11.30
C ASN A 222 3.24 1.48 -12.24
N HIS A 223 4.20 2.31 -12.64
CA HIS A 223 5.28 1.93 -13.55
C HIS A 223 6.51 1.45 -12.78
N HIS A 224 6.97 0.26 -13.13
CA HIS A 224 8.20 -0.36 -12.64
C HIS A 224 9.15 -0.73 -13.80
N GLN A 225 10.37 -1.12 -13.46
CA GLN A 225 11.41 -1.43 -14.44
C GLN A 225 12.15 -2.71 -14.10
N THR A 226 11.51 -3.85 -14.37
CA THR A 226 12.10 -5.19 -14.31
C THR A 226 11.30 -6.12 -15.20
N GLY A 227 11.59 -6.22 -16.45
CA GLY A 227 10.85 -7.12 -17.37
C GLY A 227 11.32 -8.57 -17.22
N PRO A 228 10.46 -9.57 -17.50
CA PRO A 228 10.89 -10.95 -17.64
C PRO A 228 11.88 -11.08 -18.79
N THR A 229 13.00 -11.80 -18.57
CA THR A 229 14.06 -12.00 -19.57
C THR A 229 13.48 -12.50 -20.91
N GLY A 230 13.92 -11.91 -22.02
CA GLY A 230 13.43 -12.26 -23.36
C GLY A 230 12.06 -11.67 -23.72
N THR A 231 11.57 -10.71 -22.95
CA THR A 231 10.38 -9.87 -23.23
C THR A 231 10.71 -8.41 -23.01
N VAL A 232 9.74 -7.51 -23.22
CA VAL A 232 9.93 -6.07 -22.99
C VAL A 232 9.12 -5.59 -21.78
N MET A 233 7.88 -6.04 -21.67
CA MET A 233 6.99 -5.54 -20.62
C MET A 233 6.12 -6.68 -20.09
N ALA A 234 5.98 -6.77 -18.78
CA ALA A 234 4.92 -7.55 -18.14
C ALA A 234 3.77 -6.61 -17.74
N ALA A 235 2.55 -7.05 -17.99
CA ALA A 235 1.33 -6.28 -17.78
C ALA A 235 0.17 -7.17 -17.29
N PRO A 236 -0.98 -6.61 -16.83
CA PRO A 236 -2.15 -7.41 -16.48
C PRO A 236 -2.74 -8.14 -17.72
N PRO A 237 -3.57 -9.18 -17.49
CA PRO A 237 -3.88 -9.78 -16.21
C PRO A 237 -2.71 -10.62 -15.67
N TYR A 238 -2.65 -10.71 -14.33
CA TYR A 238 -1.60 -11.46 -13.64
C TYR A 238 -1.99 -12.92 -13.43
N ARG A 239 -1.05 -13.73 -12.91
CA ARG A 239 -1.33 -15.11 -12.53
C ARG A 239 -2.16 -15.20 -11.24
N ASP A 240 -2.76 -16.35 -11.00
CA ASP A 240 -3.33 -16.68 -9.69
C ASP A 240 -2.23 -16.82 -8.60
N PRO A 241 -2.60 -16.69 -7.30
CA PRO A 241 -3.95 -16.48 -6.83
C PRO A 241 -4.38 -15.01 -6.82
N ALA A 242 -5.67 -14.76 -7.07
CA ALA A 242 -6.31 -13.50 -6.72
C ALA A 242 -6.81 -13.57 -5.27
N ASN A 243 -6.79 -12.43 -4.56
CA ASN A 243 -7.32 -12.39 -3.20
C ASN A 243 -8.86 -12.47 -3.21
N TYR A 244 -9.43 -13.30 -2.37
CA TYR A 244 -10.88 -13.56 -2.30
C TYR A 244 -11.69 -12.43 -1.63
N TRP A 245 -11.04 -11.44 -1.03
CA TRP A 245 -11.73 -10.25 -0.51
C TRP A 245 -12.18 -9.29 -1.61
N PHE A 246 -11.58 -9.36 -2.80
CA PHE A 246 -11.91 -8.45 -3.89
C PHE A 246 -13.33 -8.64 -4.40
N HIS A 247 -13.93 -7.53 -4.83
CA HIS A 247 -15.10 -7.61 -5.67
C HIS A 247 -14.72 -8.27 -7.02
N PRO A 248 -15.53 -9.19 -7.58
CA PRO A 248 -15.21 -9.87 -8.85
C PRO A 248 -14.91 -8.93 -10.02
N ALA A 249 -15.49 -7.73 -10.03
CA ALA A 249 -15.24 -6.72 -11.06
C ALA A 249 -13.79 -6.20 -11.09
N ILE A 250 -13.01 -6.41 -10.02
CA ILE A 250 -11.58 -6.10 -10.04
C ILE A 250 -10.84 -7.06 -10.97
N ILE A 251 -11.11 -8.37 -10.86
CA ILE A 251 -10.45 -9.40 -11.67
C ILE A 251 -10.81 -9.20 -13.15
N THR A 252 -12.10 -9.05 -13.46
CA THR A 252 -12.56 -8.82 -14.84
C THR A 252 -12.13 -7.46 -15.38
N GLY A 253 -11.97 -6.46 -14.51
CA GLY A 253 -11.39 -5.17 -14.87
C GLY A 253 -9.92 -5.27 -15.25
N LEU A 254 -9.13 -6.11 -14.57
CA LEU A 254 -7.75 -6.41 -14.95
C LEU A 254 -7.65 -7.13 -16.28
N ASP A 255 -8.59 -8.05 -16.60
CA ASP A 255 -8.67 -8.67 -17.92
C ASP A 255 -8.98 -7.63 -19.01
N LEU A 256 -9.93 -6.73 -18.78
CA LEU A 256 -10.31 -5.68 -19.73
C LEU A 256 -9.14 -4.73 -20.04
N VAL A 257 -8.47 -4.20 -19.02
CA VAL A 257 -7.32 -3.30 -19.22
C VAL A 257 -6.13 -4.02 -19.86
N GLY A 258 -5.92 -5.29 -19.50
CA GLY A 258 -4.88 -6.13 -20.09
C GLY A 258 -5.14 -6.42 -21.58
N ALA A 259 -6.37 -6.68 -21.96
CA ALA A 259 -6.76 -6.89 -23.35
C ALA A 259 -6.56 -5.61 -24.19
N ALA A 260 -6.92 -4.43 -23.65
CA ALA A 260 -6.70 -3.15 -24.32
C ALA A 260 -5.22 -2.86 -24.55
N LEU A 261 -4.38 -3.05 -23.52
CA LEU A 261 -2.93 -2.93 -23.64
C LEU A 261 -2.38 -3.83 -24.75
N ASN A 262 -2.71 -5.11 -24.67
CA ASN A 262 -2.22 -6.10 -25.60
C ASN A 262 -2.59 -5.80 -27.05
N HIS A 263 -3.86 -5.47 -27.26
CA HIS A 263 -4.35 -5.12 -28.59
C HIS A 263 -3.60 -3.91 -29.15
N ARG A 264 -3.42 -2.84 -28.38
CA ARG A 264 -2.71 -1.63 -28.79
C ARG A 264 -1.26 -1.94 -29.20
N PHE A 265 -0.54 -2.72 -28.38
CA PHE A 265 0.84 -3.10 -28.67
C PHE A 265 0.98 -3.92 -29.95
N VAL A 266 0.08 -4.87 -30.16
CA VAL A 266 0.05 -5.66 -31.41
C VAL A 266 -0.24 -4.79 -32.62
N MET A 267 -1.23 -3.86 -32.53
CA MET A 267 -1.58 -2.97 -33.64
C MET A 267 -0.50 -1.94 -33.96
N GLU A 268 0.28 -1.50 -32.97
CA GLU A 268 1.44 -0.62 -33.15
C GLU A 268 2.75 -1.39 -33.49
N ASN A 269 2.66 -2.71 -33.71
CA ASN A 269 3.82 -3.59 -33.97
C ASN A 269 4.92 -3.46 -32.89
N LYS A 270 4.53 -3.39 -31.62
CA LYS A 270 5.42 -3.35 -30.45
C LYS A 270 5.47 -4.72 -29.78
N PRO A 271 6.46 -5.58 -30.14
CA PRO A 271 6.56 -6.95 -29.64
C PRO A 271 7.05 -7.01 -28.21
N GLY A 272 6.84 -8.16 -27.54
CA GLY A 272 7.45 -8.46 -26.24
C GLY A 272 6.59 -8.11 -25.03
N LEU A 273 5.30 -7.76 -25.20
CA LEU A 273 4.37 -7.62 -24.06
C LEU A 273 3.92 -9.01 -23.61
N THR A 274 4.12 -9.32 -22.32
CA THR A 274 3.69 -10.59 -21.70
C THR A 274 2.74 -10.37 -20.52
N PHE A 275 1.90 -11.36 -20.26
CA PHE A 275 0.90 -11.32 -19.18
C PHE A 275 0.55 -12.73 -18.70
N ARG A 276 -0.35 -12.86 -17.69
CA ARG A 276 -0.71 -14.14 -17.07
C ARG A 276 0.53 -14.85 -16.48
N ALA A 277 0.76 -16.10 -16.84
CA ALA A 277 1.88 -16.90 -16.38
C ALA A 277 3.26 -16.50 -16.98
N GLY A 278 3.31 -15.48 -17.83
CA GLY A 278 4.57 -14.95 -18.38
C GLY A 278 5.44 -14.21 -17.35
N SER A 279 4.86 -13.88 -16.18
CA SER A 279 5.55 -13.27 -15.04
C SER A 279 5.09 -13.90 -13.72
N ASN A 280 5.78 -13.60 -12.63
CA ASN A 280 5.47 -14.14 -11.30
C ASN A 280 4.45 -13.30 -10.52
N TYR A 281 4.00 -12.17 -11.05
CA TYR A 281 3.12 -11.24 -10.34
C TYR A 281 1.72 -11.82 -10.15
N SER A 282 1.22 -11.75 -8.90
CA SER A 282 -0.15 -12.12 -8.52
C SER A 282 -0.87 -10.91 -7.91
N THR A 283 -2.13 -11.06 -7.51
CA THR A 283 -2.95 -10.00 -6.93
C THR A 283 -3.35 -10.31 -5.48
N TRP A 284 -2.48 -11.00 -4.75
CA TRP A 284 -2.79 -11.50 -3.41
C TRP A 284 -2.61 -10.47 -2.29
N TRP A 285 -1.43 -9.88 -2.20
CA TRP A 285 -1.00 -9.13 -1.02
C TRP A 285 -1.40 -7.65 -1.05
N ASN A 286 -1.82 -7.10 0.11
CA ASN A 286 -2.30 -5.72 0.28
C ASN A 286 -1.17 -4.66 0.42
N GLY A 287 0.07 -5.05 0.61
CA GLY A 287 1.15 -4.09 0.96
C GLY A 287 1.79 -3.37 -0.22
N GLY A 288 1.59 -3.83 -1.45
CA GLY A 288 2.09 -3.15 -2.65
C GLY A 288 1.18 -2.00 -3.10
N LEU A 289 1.76 -0.94 -3.65
CA LEU A 289 1.00 0.25 -4.08
C LEU A 289 -0.11 -0.09 -5.07
N ARG A 290 0.16 -0.93 -6.08
CA ARG A 290 -0.86 -1.34 -7.05
C ARG A 290 -1.90 -2.32 -6.48
N THR A 291 -1.56 -3.09 -5.43
CA THR A 291 -2.46 -4.12 -4.90
C THR A 291 -3.37 -3.61 -3.80
N THR A 292 -2.91 -2.67 -2.98
CA THR A 292 -3.77 -2.05 -1.97
C THR A 292 -5.01 -1.39 -2.57
N VAL A 293 -4.93 -0.87 -3.80
CA VAL A 293 -6.06 -0.22 -4.48
C VAL A 293 -7.17 -1.20 -4.86
N TYR A 294 -6.89 -2.51 -5.02
CA TYR A 294 -7.93 -3.52 -5.27
C TYR A 294 -8.89 -3.64 -4.09
N PHE A 295 -8.37 -3.58 -2.87
CA PHE A 295 -9.15 -3.62 -1.63
C PHE A 295 -9.99 -2.35 -1.43
N HIS A 296 -9.73 -1.31 -2.25
CA HIS A 296 -10.47 -0.05 -2.28
C HIS A 296 -11.31 0.08 -3.56
N ASN A 297 -11.65 -1.01 -4.22
CA ASN A 297 -12.48 -1.05 -5.44
C ASN A 297 -11.90 -0.25 -6.62
N MET A 298 -10.57 -0.16 -6.77
CA MET A 298 -9.89 0.46 -7.91
C MET A 298 -9.15 -0.59 -8.74
N ILE A 299 -9.00 -0.35 -10.03
CA ILE A 299 -8.19 -1.19 -10.91
C ILE A 299 -6.73 -0.73 -10.84
N GLY A 300 -5.91 -1.50 -10.13
CA GLY A 300 -4.47 -1.25 -10.01
C GLY A 300 -3.67 -1.98 -11.10
N ILE A 301 -2.84 -1.24 -11.80
CA ILE A 301 -2.04 -1.77 -12.91
C ILE A 301 -0.56 -1.65 -12.54
N LEU A 302 0.15 -2.75 -12.68
CA LEU A 302 1.60 -2.80 -12.69
C LEU A 302 2.05 -3.05 -14.12
N THR A 303 2.95 -2.22 -14.62
CA THR A 303 3.77 -2.57 -15.78
C THR A 303 5.22 -2.67 -15.36
N GLU A 304 5.85 -3.78 -15.70
CA GLU A 304 7.27 -4.03 -15.47
C GLU A 304 7.98 -4.02 -16.81
N THR A 305 8.69 -2.95 -17.09
CA THR A 305 9.31 -2.74 -18.40
C THR A 305 10.83 -2.88 -18.29
N ILE A 306 11.46 -3.59 -19.22
CA ILE A 306 12.93 -3.62 -19.31
C ILE A 306 13.47 -2.21 -19.60
N GLY A 307 14.73 -1.98 -19.30
CA GLY A 307 15.41 -0.75 -19.68
C GLY A 307 16.62 -0.48 -18.80
N SER A 308 17.46 0.39 -19.31
CA SER A 308 18.59 0.94 -18.59
C SER A 308 19.01 2.22 -19.30
N PRO A 309 19.46 3.25 -18.58
CA PRO A 309 20.07 4.40 -19.20
C PRO A 309 21.38 4.04 -19.92
N THR A 310 21.95 2.89 -19.60
CA THR A 310 23.06 2.28 -20.36
C THR A 310 22.45 1.27 -21.35
N PRO A 311 22.77 1.34 -22.67
CA PRO A 311 22.26 0.44 -23.69
C PRO A 311 22.45 -1.02 -23.30
N MET A 312 21.45 -1.85 -23.58
CA MET A 312 21.42 -3.27 -23.26
C MET A 312 21.04 -4.12 -24.47
N ARG A 313 20.92 -5.42 -24.28
CA ARG A 313 20.41 -6.35 -25.30
C ARG A 313 19.26 -7.17 -24.72
N ILE A 314 18.26 -7.42 -25.55
CA ILE A 314 17.23 -8.43 -25.25
C ILE A 314 17.85 -9.80 -25.41
N ALA A 315 17.79 -10.62 -24.36
CA ALA A 315 18.34 -11.96 -24.35
C ALA A 315 17.50 -12.92 -25.19
N LEU A 316 18.16 -13.94 -25.79
CA LEU A 316 17.48 -15.07 -26.38
C LEU A 316 16.93 -15.98 -25.27
N VAL A 317 15.63 -16.17 -25.27
CA VAL A 317 14.93 -17.18 -24.47
C VAL A 317 14.10 -18.01 -25.45
N PRO A 318 14.52 -19.23 -25.81
CA PRO A 318 13.89 -20.00 -26.89
C PRO A 318 12.40 -20.21 -26.72
N GLU A 319 11.95 -20.50 -25.50
CA GLU A 319 10.54 -20.74 -25.17
C GLU A 319 9.67 -19.50 -25.37
N ARG A 320 10.27 -18.29 -25.38
CA ARG A 320 9.59 -17.00 -25.61
C ARG A 320 9.66 -16.52 -27.06
N GLN A 321 10.15 -17.33 -27.98
CA GLN A 321 10.14 -17.05 -29.42
C GLN A 321 8.87 -17.61 -30.10
N VAL A 322 8.09 -18.43 -29.39
CA VAL A 322 6.82 -18.99 -29.88
C VAL A 322 5.64 -18.16 -29.36
N ARG A 323 4.68 -17.87 -30.22
CA ARG A 323 3.43 -17.19 -29.85
C ARG A 323 2.62 -18.03 -28.86
N SER A 324 2.12 -17.39 -27.84
CA SER A 324 1.21 -18.01 -26.86
C SER A 324 0.11 -17.03 -26.45
N ALA A 325 -0.90 -17.51 -25.73
CA ALA A 325 -1.95 -16.64 -25.19
C ALA A 325 -1.40 -15.59 -24.20
N GLY A 326 -0.26 -15.85 -23.57
CA GLY A 326 0.41 -14.92 -22.66
C GLY A 326 1.53 -14.09 -23.31
N LEU A 327 1.86 -14.33 -24.60
CA LEU A 327 2.86 -13.59 -25.38
C LEU A 327 2.50 -13.68 -26.87
N PRO A 328 1.50 -12.91 -27.33
CA PRO A 328 1.00 -13.05 -28.72
C PRO A 328 1.96 -12.56 -29.77
N LEU A 329 2.81 -11.58 -29.46
CA LEU A 329 3.81 -11.04 -30.36
C LEU A 329 5.20 -11.09 -29.68
N PRO A 330 5.94 -12.23 -29.81
CA PRO A 330 7.30 -12.36 -29.30
C PRO A 330 8.26 -11.35 -29.90
N ILE A 331 9.31 -11.01 -29.14
CA ILE A 331 10.40 -10.15 -29.60
C ILE A 331 11.67 -10.98 -29.85
N THR A 332 12.34 -10.71 -30.96
CA THR A 332 13.65 -11.33 -31.25
C THR A 332 14.77 -10.62 -30.47
N PRO A 333 15.87 -11.33 -30.13
CA PRO A 333 17.07 -10.72 -29.55
C PRO A 333 17.58 -9.57 -30.39
N GLN A 334 17.80 -8.41 -29.78
CA GLN A 334 18.26 -7.20 -30.46
C GLN A 334 18.90 -6.22 -29.46
N PRO A 335 19.70 -5.24 -29.95
CA PRO A 335 20.10 -4.09 -29.15
C PRO A 335 18.88 -3.32 -28.64
N TRP A 336 18.96 -2.79 -27.43
CA TRP A 336 17.86 -2.07 -26.78
C TRP A 336 18.37 -0.78 -26.14
N HIS A 337 17.79 0.33 -26.56
CA HIS A 337 18.11 1.66 -26.08
C HIS A 337 17.02 2.17 -25.13
N PHE A 338 17.38 3.04 -24.21
CA PHE A 338 16.47 3.50 -23.15
C PHE A 338 15.25 4.19 -23.70
N ARG A 339 15.36 4.93 -24.80
CA ARG A 339 14.22 5.56 -25.47
C ARG A 339 13.11 4.56 -25.85
N GLN A 340 13.48 3.37 -26.27
CA GLN A 340 12.51 2.33 -26.63
C GLN A 340 11.64 1.93 -25.42
N SER A 341 12.24 1.86 -24.22
CA SER A 341 11.50 1.59 -22.98
C SER A 341 10.52 2.72 -22.65
N VAL A 342 10.93 3.98 -22.84
CA VAL A 342 10.05 5.15 -22.66
C VAL A 342 8.87 5.09 -23.64
N ASP A 343 9.13 4.79 -24.92
CA ASP A 343 8.10 4.70 -25.97
C ASP A 343 7.08 3.58 -25.67
N TYR A 344 7.53 2.46 -25.10
CA TYR A 344 6.63 1.38 -24.66
C TYR A 344 5.75 1.82 -23.49
N SER A 345 6.32 2.47 -22.49
CA SER A 345 5.57 2.98 -21.35
C SER A 345 4.55 4.06 -21.74
N VAL A 346 4.91 4.96 -22.66
CA VAL A 346 3.98 5.97 -23.22
C VAL A 346 2.85 5.32 -24.00
N THR A 347 3.13 4.26 -24.80
CA THR A 347 2.09 3.49 -25.47
C THR A 347 1.15 2.81 -24.48
N ALA A 348 1.67 2.27 -23.39
CA ALA A 348 0.83 1.70 -22.33
C ALA A 348 -0.08 2.75 -21.71
N ASN A 349 0.44 3.94 -21.39
CA ASN A 349 -0.37 5.06 -20.89
C ASN A 349 -1.48 5.44 -21.88
N LYS A 350 -1.14 5.62 -23.17
CA LYS A 350 -2.14 5.97 -24.19
C LYS A 350 -3.22 4.90 -24.37
N ALA A 351 -2.84 3.63 -24.39
CA ALA A 351 -3.80 2.51 -24.50
C ALA A 351 -4.83 2.54 -23.36
N LEU A 352 -4.37 2.78 -22.14
CA LEU A 352 -5.24 2.77 -20.97
C LEU A 352 -6.05 4.05 -20.81
N LEU A 353 -5.50 5.20 -21.18
CA LEU A 353 -6.21 6.48 -21.21
C LEU A 353 -7.29 6.48 -22.30
N ASP A 354 -7.03 5.89 -23.49
CA ASP A 354 -8.01 5.69 -24.53
C ASP A 354 -9.16 4.80 -24.05
N LEU A 355 -8.85 3.68 -23.40
CA LEU A 355 -9.85 2.81 -22.80
C LEU A 355 -10.68 3.55 -21.73
N ALA A 356 -10.02 4.27 -20.83
CA ALA A 356 -10.66 5.04 -19.77
C ALA A 356 -11.63 6.09 -20.33
N SER A 357 -11.27 6.77 -21.41
CA SER A 357 -12.14 7.72 -22.10
C SER A 357 -13.34 7.04 -22.75
N ARG A 358 -13.13 5.96 -23.51
CA ARG A 358 -14.21 5.26 -24.21
C ARG A 358 -15.22 4.58 -23.29
N TYR A 359 -14.78 4.08 -22.15
CA TYR A 359 -15.61 3.38 -21.15
C TYR A 359 -15.84 4.23 -19.90
N ARG A 360 -15.77 5.55 -20.01
CA ARG A 360 -15.85 6.53 -18.91
C ARG A 360 -17.00 6.25 -17.95
N GLU A 361 -18.22 6.20 -18.47
CA GLU A 361 -19.44 5.99 -17.68
C GLU A 361 -19.44 4.63 -16.98
N GLN A 362 -18.95 3.61 -17.68
CA GLN A 362 -18.88 2.24 -17.13
C GLN A 362 -17.89 2.15 -15.96
N PHE A 363 -16.70 2.75 -16.06
CA PHE A 363 -15.74 2.76 -14.97
C PHE A 363 -16.29 3.50 -13.74
N LEU A 364 -16.93 4.63 -13.93
CA LEU A 364 -17.56 5.41 -12.87
C LEU A 364 -18.73 4.66 -12.21
N PHE A 365 -19.63 4.08 -13.01
CA PHE A 365 -20.75 3.31 -12.48
C PHE A 365 -20.31 2.03 -11.78
N ASN A 366 -19.33 1.31 -12.31
CA ASN A 366 -18.78 0.11 -11.69
C ASN A 366 -18.13 0.42 -10.35
N ARG A 367 -17.49 1.57 -10.20
CA ARG A 367 -16.94 2.04 -8.94
C ARG A 367 -18.00 2.13 -7.86
N TRP A 368 -19.15 2.74 -8.17
CA TRP A 368 -20.31 2.80 -7.30
C TRP A 368 -20.86 1.41 -6.97
N ARG A 369 -21.02 0.57 -8.02
CA ARG A 369 -21.56 -0.78 -7.86
C ARG A 369 -20.74 -1.62 -6.86
N MET A 370 -19.41 -1.61 -6.99
CA MET A 370 -18.53 -2.32 -6.08
C MET A 370 -18.66 -1.81 -4.63
N GLY A 371 -18.75 -0.49 -4.44
CA GLY A 371 -18.96 0.12 -3.12
C GLY A 371 -20.33 -0.24 -2.51
N ARG A 372 -21.39 -0.15 -3.32
CA ARG A 372 -22.76 -0.53 -2.91
C ARG A 372 -22.82 -2.00 -2.49
N ASP A 373 -22.22 -2.90 -3.28
CA ASP A 373 -22.23 -4.34 -3.01
C ASP A 373 -21.43 -4.66 -1.73
N ALA A 374 -20.33 -3.94 -1.47
CA ALA A 374 -19.57 -4.02 -0.23
C ALA A 374 -20.39 -3.57 0.99
N ILE A 375 -21.11 -2.44 0.88
CA ILE A 375 -22.01 -1.94 1.93
C ILE A 375 -23.13 -2.96 2.19
N ALA A 376 -23.76 -3.49 1.15
CA ALA A 376 -24.83 -4.48 1.28
C ALA A 376 -24.34 -5.75 1.98
N ALA A 377 -23.17 -6.28 1.58
CA ALA A 377 -22.56 -7.44 2.21
C ALA A 377 -22.20 -7.20 3.70
N GLY A 378 -21.78 -6.00 4.08
CA GLY A 378 -21.51 -5.64 5.46
C GLY A 378 -22.77 -5.35 6.30
N SER A 379 -23.92 -5.13 5.66
CA SER A 379 -25.20 -4.81 6.33
C SER A 379 -26.05 -6.05 6.66
N GLN A 380 -25.68 -7.21 6.17
CA GLN A 380 -26.41 -8.47 6.34
C GLN A 380 -25.45 -9.63 6.60
N ASP A 381 -25.97 -10.81 6.89
CA ASP A 381 -25.14 -12.00 6.98
C ASP A 381 -24.50 -12.30 5.64
N SER A 382 -23.20 -12.45 5.65
CA SER A 382 -22.38 -12.75 4.47
C SER A 382 -21.27 -13.71 4.82
N TRP A 383 -20.79 -14.42 3.82
CA TRP A 383 -19.71 -15.40 3.96
C TRP A 383 -18.73 -15.24 2.82
N THR A 384 -17.51 -14.83 3.12
CA THR A 384 -16.41 -14.86 2.16
C THR A 384 -15.82 -16.26 2.11
N ILE A 385 -15.86 -16.87 0.95
CA ILE A 385 -15.37 -18.25 0.77
C ILE A 385 -13.85 -18.25 0.64
N SER A 386 -13.18 -18.91 1.60
CA SER A 386 -11.73 -19.05 1.60
C SER A 386 -11.27 -20.43 1.14
N PRO A 387 -10.01 -20.59 0.70
CA PRO A 387 -9.45 -21.89 0.34
C PRO A 387 -9.58 -22.96 1.43
N LYS A 388 -9.39 -22.59 2.69
CA LYS A 388 -9.52 -23.48 3.84
C LYS A 388 -10.95 -24.03 4.00
N ARG A 389 -11.96 -23.18 3.79
CA ARG A 389 -13.38 -23.61 3.83
C ARG A 389 -13.70 -24.58 2.70
N VAL A 390 -13.20 -24.30 1.50
CA VAL A 390 -13.35 -25.21 0.34
C VAL A 390 -12.67 -26.54 0.60
N ALA A 391 -11.46 -26.55 1.14
CA ALA A 391 -10.73 -27.78 1.49
C ALA A 391 -11.49 -28.61 2.55
N ALA A 392 -12.05 -27.96 3.58
CA ALA A 392 -12.85 -28.64 4.60
C ALA A 392 -14.13 -29.27 4.01
N MET A 393 -14.81 -28.56 3.11
CA MET A 393 -15.96 -29.11 2.38
C MET A 393 -15.55 -30.30 1.50
N ALA A 394 -14.45 -30.21 0.76
CA ALA A 394 -13.94 -31.29 -0.08
C ALA A 394 -13.59 -32.52 0.74
N ALA A 395 -12.95 -32.35 1.89
CA ALA A 395 -12.64 -33.43 2.82
C ALA A 395 -13.92 -34.13 3.35
N GLN A 396 -14.97 -33.37 3.67
CA GLN A 396 -16.25 -33.92 4.08
C GLN A 396 -16.94 -34.72 2.96
N ILE A 397 -16.91 -34.21 1.72
CA ILE A 397 -17.41 -34.92 0.54
C ILE A 397 -16.68 -36.23 0.35
N GLN A 398 -15.36 -36.27 0.48
CA GLN A 398 -14.56 -37.50 0.39
C GLN A 398 -14.93 -38.51 1.50
N LYS A 399 -15.08 -38.02 2.73
CA LYS A 399 -15.50 -38.86 3.89
C LYS A 399 -16.86 -39.48 3.66
N ASP A 400 -17.84 -38.72 3.19
CA ASP A 400 -19.21 -39.18 2.96
C ASP A 400 -19.32 -40.18 1.79
N ARG A 401 -18.43 -40.10 0.81
CA ARG A 401 -18.35 -41.01 -0.32
C ARG A 401 -17.70 -42.37 0.04
N GLY A 402 -17.13 -42.49 1.23
CA GLY A 402 -16.26 -43.60 1.58
C GLY A 402 -14.94 -43.57 0.84
N ALA A 403 -14.01 -44.43 1.21
CA ALA A 403 -12.73 -44.58 0.53
C ALA A 403 -12.83 -45.27 -0.84
N SER A 404 -13.85 -45.00 -1.63
CA SER A 404 -13.89 -45.47 -3.02
C SER A 404 -12.83 -44.73 -3.82
N THR A 405 -11.75 -45.42 -4.05
CA THR A 405 -10.56 -44.99 -4.84
C THR A 405 -10.90 -44.92 -6.33
N GLU A 406 -11.96 -44.26 -6.72
CA GLU A 406 -12.11 -43.81 -8.11
C GLU A 406 -11.50 -42.42 -8.27
N THR A 407 -10.20 -42.43 -8.49
CA THR A 407 -9.51 -41.30 -9.14
C THR A 407 -10.23 -41.01 -10.45
N ASN A 408 -10.97 -39.91 -10.50
CA ASN A 408 -11.43 -39.34 -11.75
C ASN A 408 -10.19 -38.93 -12.56
N ARG A 409 -9.65 -39.88 -13.34
CA ARG A 409 -8.69 -39.58 -14.41
C ARG A 409 -9.42 -38.72 -15.43
N ALA A 410 -9.16 -37.43 -15.43
CA ALA A 410 -9.47 -36.59 -16.56
C ALA A 410 -8.69 -37.13 -17.78
N GLY A 411 -9.36 -37.86 -18.66
CA GLY A 411 -8.73 -38.35 -19.88
C GLY A 411 -9.29 -39.62 -20.53
N GLY A 412 -10.33 -40.26 -20.00
CA GLY A 412 -10.98 -41.40 -20.70
C GLY A 412 -12.11 -40.95 -21.64
N PRO A 413 -12.48 -41.76 -22.68
CA PRO A 413 -13.58 -41.42 -23.59
C PRO A 413 -14.88 -41.28 -22.79
N ARG A 414 -15.48 -40.11 -22.87
CA ARG A 414 -16.67 -39.71 -22.09
C ARG A 414 -17.93 -40.40 -22.62
N GLY A 415 -18.41 -41.41 -21.93
CA GLY A 415 -19.82 -41.79 -22.03
C GLY A 415 -20.67 -40.77 -21.27
N GLY A 416 -21.57 -40.07 -21.97
CA GLY A 416 -22.32 -38.92 -21.41
C GLY A 416 -23.18 -39.18 -20.18
N GLY A 417 -23.40 -40.46 -19.76
CA GLY A 417 -24.14 -40.81 -18.55
C GLY A 417 -23.37 -40.72 -17.25
N GLN A 418 -22.05 -40.90 -17.26
CA GLN A 418 -21.22 -40.86 -16.03
C GLN A 418 -20.92 -39.43 -15.57
N ALA A 419 -20.79 -38.47 -16.49
CA ALA A 419 -20.59 -37.08 -16.15
C ALA A 419 -21.83 -36.44 -15.48
N ALA A 420 -23.02 -36.77 -15.95
CA ALA A 420 -24.27 -36.33 -15.35
C ALA A 420 -24.47 -36.89 -13.93
N ASN A 421 -24.15 -38.18 -13.70
CA ASN A 421 -24.23 -38.78 -12.37
C ASN A 421 -23.19 -38.23 -11.39
N ALA A 422 -21.99 -37.91 -11.87
CA ALA A 422 -20.97 -37.26 -11.03
C ALA A 422 -21.35 -35.82 -10.64
N MET A 423 -21.95 -35.06 -11.53
CA MET A 423 -22.47 -33.71 -11.24
C MET A 423 -23.64 -33.76 -10.25
N ASN A 424 -24.57 -34.69 -10.41
CA ASN A 424 -25.72 -34.84 -9.51
C ASN A 424 -25.33 -35.35 -8.10
N ALA A 425 -24.28 -36.16 -7.99
CA ALA A 425 -23.85 -36.72 -6.71
C ALA A 425 -23.24 -35.69 -5.74
N VAL A 426 -22.85 -34.48 -6.20
CA VAL A 426 -22.27 -33.39 -5.40
C VAL A 426 -23.26 -32.23 -5.20
N ALA A 427 -24.44 -32.31 -5.78
CA ALA A 427 -25.47 -31.27 -5.68
C ALA A 427 -26.25 -31.27 -4.37
N ASP A 428 -25.85 -32.09 -3.36
CA ASP A 428 -26.53 -32.15 -2.06
C ASP A 428 -26.33 -30.78 -1.35
N PRO A 429 -27.44 -30.10 -1.00
CA PRO A 429 -27.40 -28.81 -0.30
C PRO A 429 -26.60 -28.82 1.01
N LYS A 430 -26.43 -29.98 1.66
CA LYS A 430 -25.64 -30.11 2.89
C LYS A 430 -24.20 -29.68 2.73
N TYR A 431 -23.58 -29.87 1.54
CA TYR A 431 -22.20 -29.44 1.29
C TYR A 431 -22.10 -27.94 1.15
N MET A 432 -23.07 -27.29 0.51
CA MET A 432 -23.14 -25.84 0.43
C MET A 432 -23.38 -25.20 1.80
N ALA A 433 -24.12 -25.86 2.68
CA ALA A 433 -24.31 -25.42 4.06
C ALA A 433 -22.99 -25.37 4.85
N LEU A 434 -22.01 -26.24 4.52
CA LEU A 434 -20.68 -26.20 5.15
C LEU A 434 -19.90 -24.91 4.86
N LEU A 435 -20.20 -24.25 3.75
CA LEU A 435 -19.57 -22.97 3.40
C LEU A 435 -20.27 -21.76 4.04
N ARG A 436 -21.45 -21.98 4.65
CA ARG A 436 -22.30 -20.93 5.20
C ARG A 436 -22.73 -21.21 6.65
N LYS A 437 -21.82 -21.78 7.44
CA LYS A 437 -22.09 -22.00 8.86
C LYS A 437 -22.25 -20.67 9.59
N PRO A 438 -23.18 -20.56 10.55
CA PRO A 438 -23.39 -19.31 11.30
C PRO A 438 -22.14 -18.78 11.98
N GLU A 439 -21.29 -19.66 12.51
CA GLU A 439 -20.02 -19.32 13.14
C GLU A 439 -18.95 -18.81 12.19
N ASP A 440 -19.10 -19.08 10.90
CA ASP A 440 -18.18 -18.68 9.84
C ASP A 440 -18.64 -17.40 9.10
N ARG A 441 -19.67 -16.71 9.61
CA ARG A 441 -20.10 -15.41 9.04
C ARG A 441 -18.98 -14.40 9.07
N ASP A 442 -18.95 -13.51 8.08
CA ASP A 442 -18.08 -12.35 8.12
C ASP A 442 -18.56 -11.38 9.19
N PRO A 443 -17.67 -10.77 9.99
CA PRO A 443 -18.06 -9.79 10.99
C PRO A 443 -18.72 -8.56 10.37
N ARG A 444 -19.77 -8.08 11.00
CA ARG A 444 -20.47 -6.86 10.61
C ARG A 444 -19.85 -5.59 11.21
N ALA A 445 -19.08 -5.76 12.29
CA ALA A 445 -18.27 -4.71 12.87
C ALA A 445 -17.09 -5.27 13.66
N TYR A 446 -16.10 -4.41 13.86
CA TYR A 446 -14.97 -4.65 14.74
C TYR A 446 -14.91 -3.55 15.80
N VAL A 447 -14.69 -3.94 17.04
CA VAL A 447 -14.55 -3.02 18.17
C VAL A 447 -13.16 -3.17 18.77
N LEU A 448 -12.48 -2.05 18.95
CA LEU A 448 -11.20 -1.96 19.66
C LEU A 448 -11.50 -1.29 21.00
N PRO A 449 -11.58 -2.06 22.10
CA PRO A 449 -11.95 -1.51 23.41
C PRO A 449 -10.99 -0.44 23.90
N SER A 450 -11.50 0.67 24.42
CA SER A 450 -10.67 1.73 25.00
C SER A 450 -9.97 1.31 26.29
N THR A 451 -10.41 0.20 26.89
CA THR A 451 -9.85 -0.38 28.11
C THR A 451 -8.68 -1.34 27.88
N GLN A 452 -8.32 -1.63 26.61
CA GLN A 452 -7.15 -2.48 26.36
C GLN A 452 -5.86 -1.80 26.87
N PRO A 453 -4.88 -2.59 27.35
CA PRO A 453 -3.68 -2.04 28.02
C PRO A 453 -2.89 -1.06 27.16
N ASP A 454 -2.72 -1.35 25.87
CA ASP A 454 -2.02 -0.49 24.91
C ASP A 454 -2.99 0.15 23.91
N PHE A 455 -3.92 0.95 24.43
CA PHE A 455 -4.85 1.70 23.61
C PHE A 455 -4.18 2.73 22.65
N PRO A 456 -3.02 3.33 23.00
CA PRO A 456 -2.25 4.11 22.03
C PRO A 456 -1.88 3.33 20.76
N THR A 457 -1.38 2.10 20.87
CA THR A 457 -1.07 1.26 19.70
C THR A 457 -2.33 0.89 18.91
N ALA A 458 -3.45 0.61 19.58
CA ALA A 458 -4.74 0.42 18.91
C ALA A 458 -5.18 1.69 18.15
N THR A 459 -4.93 2.88 18.70
CA THR A 459 -5.20 4.15 18.01
C THR A 459 -4.29 4.34 16.79
N LYS A 460 -3.01 3.99 16.85
CA LYS A 460 -2.09 4.02 15.70
C LYS A 460 -2.58 3.09 14.57
N PHE A 461 -3.09 1.90 14.93
CA PHE A 461 -3.71 0.99 13.96
C PHE A 461 -4.94 1.64 13.29
N VAL A 462 -5.82 2.28 14.08
CA VAL A 462 -6.97 3.02 13.55
C VAL A 462 -6.53 4.16 12.63
N GLN A 463 -5.45 4.88 12.97
CA GLN A 463 -4.89 5.91 12.10
C GLN A 463 -4.41 5.34 10.75
N ALA A 464 -3.79 4.14 10.73
CA ALA A 464 -3.42 3.47 9.48
C ALA A 464 -4.66 3.17 8.60
N LEU A 465 -5.75 2.68 9.21
CA LEU A 465 -7.02 2.47 8.51
C LEU A 465 -7.60 3.78 7.94
N GLN A 466 -7.60 4.85 8.73
CA GLN A 466 -8.14 6.15 8.31
C GLN A 466 -7.30 6.80 7.20
N LYS A 467 -5.97 6.66 7.23
CA LYS A 467 -5.06 7.08 6.15
C LYS A 467 -5.38 6.37 4.83
N SER A 468 -5.93 5.16 4.92
CA SER A 468 -6.43 4.37 3.79
C SER A 468 -7.93 4.60 3.50
N GLY A 469 -8.54 5.64 4.05
CA GLY A 469 -9.92 6.04 3.75
C GLY A 469 -11.02 5.22 4.43
N VAL A 470 -10.68 4.35 5.39
CA VAL A 470 -11.67 3.58 6.17
C VAL A 470 -12.46 4.49 7.10
N ALA A 471 -13.78 4.37 7.06
CA ALA A 471 -14.66 5.07 7.99
C ALA A 471 -14.61 4.43 9.39
N VAL A 472 -14.30 5.24 10.39
CA VAL A 472 -14.18 4.81 11.80
C VAL A 472 -15.11 5.63 12.66
N HIS A 473 -15.69 4.97 13.66
CA HIS A 473 -16.54 5.60 14.67
C HIS A 473 -15.91 5.51 16.05
N ARG A 474 -16.31 6.42 16.91
CA ARG A 474 -15.92 6.43 18.33
C ARG A 474 -17.17 6.29 19.20
N ALA A 475 -17.12 5.43 20.21
CA ALA A 475 -18.16 5.33 21.23
C ALA A 475 -18.17 6.61 22.10
N THR A 476 -19.31 7.31 22.15
CA THR A 476 -19.44 8.57 22.91
C THR A 476 -19.92 8.36 24.35
N ALA A 477 -20.46 7.16 24.65
CA ALA A 477 -20.85 6.70 25.97
C ALA A 477 -20.60 5.18 26.09
N ASP A 478 -20.65 4.66 27.31
CA ASP A 478 -20.67 3.22 27.55
C ASP A 478 -22.01 2.62 27.06
N PHE A 479 -21.94 1.49 26.35
CA PHE A 479 -23.13 0.74 25.92
C PHE A 479 -22.82 -0.73 25.74
N THR A 480 -23.87 -1.52 25.48
CA THR A 480 -23.73 -2.96 25.20
C THR A 480 -24.26 -3.26 23.80
N ALA A 481 -23.53 -4.01 23.01
CA ALA A 481 -23.97 -4.57 21.74
C ALA A 481 -23.61 -6.05 21.64
N ASN A 482 -24.56 -6.87 21.18
CA ASN A 482 -24.36 -8.31 20.97
C ASN A 482 -23.80 -9.04 22.21
N GLY A 483 -24.27 -8.67 23.41
CA GLY A 483 -23.84 -9.21 24.68
C GLY A 483 -22.47 -8.78 25.19
N LYS A 484 -21.77 -7.89 24.48
CA LYS A 484 -20.45 -7.36 24.86
C LYS A 484 -20.55 -5.90 25.28
N ALA A 485 -19.84 -5.53 26.33
CA ALA A 485 -19.70 -4.14 26.76
C ALA A 485 -18.77 -3.39 25.82
N ILE A 486 -19.17 -2.20 25.40
CA ILE A 486 -18.39 -1.28 24.58
C ILE A 486 -18.16 -0.01 25.41
N PRO A 487 -16.98 0.14 26.00
CA PRO A 487 -16.64 1.31 26.79
C PRO A 487 -16.60 2.60 25.97
N LYS A 488 -16.96 3.72 26.58
CA LYS A 488 -16.77 5.05 26.00
C LYS A 488 -15.32 5.24 25.51
N GLY A 489 -15.16 5.81 24.32
CA GLY A 489 -13.86 6.03 23.70
C GLY A 489 -13.36 4.87 22.84
N SER A 490 -14.01 3.70 22.87
CA SER A 490 -13.68 2.57 21.99
C SER A 490 -13.83 2.94 20.52
N TRP A 491 -12.96 2.38 19.68
CA TRP A 491 -13.07 2.52 18.23
C TRP A 491 -13.98 1.46 17.66
N VAL A 492 -14.88 1.84 16.76
CA VAL A 492 -15.81 0.93 16.08
C VAL A 492 -15.68 1.10 14.58
N ILE A 493 -15.35 0.01 13.89
CA ILE A 493 -15.21 -0.06 12.44
C ILE A 493 -16.35 -0.93 11.90
N GLN A 494 -17.30 -0.32 11.22
CA GLN A 494 -18.42 -1.02 10.59
C GLN A 494 -17.95 -1.66 9.28
N SER A 495 -18.31 -2.93 9.03
CA SER A 495 -18.03 -3.58 7.75
C SER A 495 -18.93 -3.06 6.62
N ALA A 496 -20.05 -2.42 6.95
CA ALA A 496 -20.98 -1.81 6.00
C ALA A 496 -20.44 -0.47 5.45
N GLN A 497 -19.33 -0.56 4.70
CA GLN A 497 -18.71 0.59 4.04
C GLN A 497 -18.07 0.16 2.71
N ALA A 498 -17.83 1.12 1.81
CA ALA A 498 -17.33 0.81 0.47
C ALA A 498 -15.99 0.07 0.46
N PHE A 499 -15.12 0.35 1.43
CA PHE A 499 -13.80 -0.28 1.56
C PHE A 499 -13.81 -1.50 2.50
N ARG A 500 -14.95 -2.21 2.55
CA ARG A 500 -15.11 -3.43 3.33
C ARG A 500 -13.99 -4.46 3.09
N SER A 501 -13.56 -4.63 1.85
CA SER A 501 -12.47 -5.58 1.52
C SER A 501 -11.17 -5.23 2.25
N HIS A 502 -10.83 -3.94 2.34
CA HIS A 502 -9.66 -3.49 3.11
C HIS A 502 -9.86 -3.70 4.61
N VAL A 503 -11.05 -3.41 5.14
CA VAL A 503 -11.36 -3.64 6.56
C VAL A 503 -11.17 -5.12 6.93
N LEU A 504 -11.74 -6.03 6.14
CA LEU A 504 -11.62 -7.48 6.40
C LEU A 504 -10.16 -7.94 6.29
N ASP A 505 -9.45 -7.51 5.27
CA ASP A 505 -8.05 -7.89 5.06
C ASP A 505 -7.11 -7.43 6.19
N MET A 506 -7.38 -6.27 6.78
CA MET A 506 -6.59 -5.71 7.90
C MET A 506 -6.93 -6.34 9.26
N MET A 507 -8.09 -7.00 9.39
CA MET A 507 -8.60 -7.56 10.65
C MET A 507 -8.58 -9.08 10.70
N GLU A 508 -8.79 -9.76 9.55
CA GLU A 508 -8.93 -11.20 9.48
C GLU A 508 -7.62 -11.88 9.06
N PRO A 509 -7.38 -13.14 9.49
CA PRO A 509 -6.24 -13.90 8.99
C PRO A 509 -6.32 -14.11 7.48
N GLN A 510 -5.19 -13.99 6.80
CA GLN A 510 -5.09 -14.38 5.41
C GLN A 510 -4.99 -15.90 5.28
N ASP A 511 -5.67 -16.44 4.26
CA ASP A 511 -5.73 -17.86 3.96
C ASP A 511 -5.26 -18.09 2.52
N HIS A 512 -3.93 -18.04 2.33
CA HIS A 512 -3.31 -18.21 1.00
C HIS A 512 -3.58 -19.62 0.47
N PRO A 513 -4.04 -19.78 -0.79
CA PRO A 513 -4.27 -21.09 -1.37
C PRO A 513 -2.99 -21.91 -1.41
N ASN A 514 -3.13 -23.23 -1.26
CA ASN A 514 -2.05 -24.16 -1.56
C ASN A 514 -1.83 -24.19 -3.07
N ASP A 515 -0.80 -23.46 -3.53
CA ASP A 515 -0.46 -23.33 -4.95
C ASP A 515 0.70 -24.28 -5.30
N PHE A 516 0.42 -25.25 -6.18
CA PHE A 516 1.42 -26.25 -6.61
C PHE A 516 1.53 -26.25 -8.13
N ARG A 517 2.70 -26.54 -8.67
CA ARG A 517 2.92 -26.66 -10.13
C ARG A 517 2.04 -27.75 -10.75
N TYR A 518 1.76 -28.78 -10.00
CA TYR A 518 0.81 -29.88 -10.32
C TYR A 518 0.42 -30.58 -9.03
N PRO A 519 -0.70 -31.29 -8.97
CA PRO A 519 -1.12 -32.01 -7.75
C PRO A 519 -0.01 -32.92 -7.20
N GLY A 520 0.41 -32.67 -5.93
CA GLY A 520 1.53 -33.38 -5.30
C GLY A 520 2.94 -32.93 -5.74
N GLY A 521 3.02 -31.90 -6.57
CA GLY A 521 4.27 -31.31 -7.04
C GLY A 521 4.87 -30.26 -6.09
N PRO A 522 5.96 -29.58 -6.51
CA PRO A 522 6.56 -28.53 -5.71
C PRO A 522 5.64 -27.32 -5.59
N PRO A 523 5.63 -26.62 -4.43
CA PRO A 523 4.84 -25.41 -4.26
C PRO A 523 5.34 -24.29 -5.17
N ILE A 524 4.42 -23.44 -5.61
CA ILE A 524 4.72 -22.16 -6.24
C ILE A 524 4.82 -21.12 -5.13
N PRO A 525 5.97 -20.47 -4.95
CA PRO A 525 6.12 -19.44 -3.92
C PRO A 525 5.12 -18.32 -4.11
N PRO A 526 4.52 -17.79 -3.03
CA PRO A 526 3.72 -16.57 -3.09
C PRO A 526 4.56 -15.43 -3.69
N TYR A 527 3.91 -14.58 -4.47
CA TYR A 527 4.51 -13.30 -4.82
C TYR A 527 4.41 -12.38 -3.62
N ASP A 528 5.53 -11.93 -3.10
CA ASP A 528 5.73 -11.12 -1.91
C ASP A 528 5.34 -11.85 -0.60
N ASN A 529 4.09 -11.77 -0.14
CA ASN A 529 3.70 -12.20 1.20
C ASN A 529 2.40 -13.01 1.18
N ALA A 530 2.30 -13.99 2.07
CA ALA A 530 1.13 -14.84 2.24
C ALA A 530 0.24 -14.41 3.42
N GLY A 531 0.79 -13.74 4.43
CA GLY A 531 0.05 -13.31 5.62
C GLY A 531 0.63 -12.04 6.25
N TRP A 532 -0.25 -11.09 6.62
CA TRP A 532 0.14 -9.75 7.05
C TRP A 532 -0.87 -9.05 7.95
N THR A 533 -1.79 -9.73 8.62
CA THR A 533 -2.87 -9.11 9.40
C THR A 533 -2.32 -8.10 10.40
N LEU A 534 -2.45 -6.80 10.11
CA LEU A 534 -1.79 -5.73 10.84
C LEU A 534 -2.27 -5.65 12.30
N ALA A 535 -3.54 -5.89 12.56
CA ALA A 535 -4.07 -5.92 13.93
C ALA A 535 -3.30 -6.92 14.82
N TYR A 536 -2.97 -8.10 14.28
CA TYR A 536 -2.19 -9.12 15.01
C TYR A 536 -0.71 -8.75 15.15
N GLN A 537 -0.11 -8.22 14.09
CA GLN A 537 1.28 -7.75 14.11
C GLN A 537 1.50 -6.65 15.15
N MET A 538 0.50 -5.78 15.36
CA MET A 538 0.55 -4.71 16.34
C MET A 538 0.07 -5.14 17.74
N GLY A 539 -0.38 -6.37 17.93
CA GLY A 539 -0.89 -6.86 19.22
C GLY A 539 -2.17 -6.15 19.69
N VAL A 540 -2.99 -5.68 18.75
CA VAL A 540 -4.22 -4.95 19.06
C VAL A 540 -5.34 -5.93 19.40
N ALA A 541 -6.02 -5.70 20.52
CA ALA A 541 -7.22 -6.44 20.88
C ALA A 541 -8.40 -5.95 20.04
N VAL A 542 -9.04 -6.90 19.33
CA VAL A 542 -10.17 -6.63 18.45
C VAL A 542 -11.31 -7.60 18.75
N ASP A 543 -12.47 -7.03 19.06
CA ASP A 543 -13.72 -7.80 19.22
C ASP A 543 -14.47 -7.89 17.89
N ARG A 544 -14.71 -9.10 17.42
CA ARG A 544 -15.53 -9.38 16.23
C ARG A 544 -17.01 -9.38 16.63
N HIS A 545 -17.82 -8.62 15.90
CA HIS A 545 -19.27 -8.57 16.07
C HIS A 545 -19.96 -9.07 14.80
N PHE A 546 -20.72 -10.15 14.90
CA PHE A 546 -21.39 -10.78 13.75
C PHE A 546 -22.78 -10.20 13.47
N ASP A 547 -23.30 -9.40 14.37
CA ASP A 547 -24.53 -8.63 14.20
C ASP A 547 -24.26 -7.14 14.25
N ALA A 548 -25.23 -6.32 13.84
CA ALA A 548 -25.07 -4.87 13.80
C ALA A 548 -24.65 -4.29 15.16
N VAL A 549 -23.67 -3.40 15.17
CA VAL A 549 -23.31 -2.60 16.34
C VAL A 549 -23.96 -1.23 16.19
N THR A 550 -25.04 -1.04 16.95
CA THR A 550 -25.76 0.25 17.03
C THR A 550 -25.66 0.81 18.43
N GLY A 551 -25.52 2.14 18.54
CA GLY A 551 -25.36 2.79 19.84
C GLY A 551 -24.92 4.25 19.69
N PRO A 552 -24.47 4.88 20.77
CA PRO A 552 -23.99 6.25 20.78
C PRO A 552 -22.62 6.34 20.11
N LEU A 553 -22.61 6.38 18.78
CA LEU A 553 -21.42 6.39 17.93
C LEU A 553 -21.28 7.73 17.20
N GLU A 554 -20.08 8.26 17.15
CA GLU A 554 -19.69 9.44 16.38
C GLU A 554 -18.76 9.03 15.25
N ARG A 555 -19.07 9.38 14.00
CA ARG A 555 -18.17 9.17 12.87
C ARG A 555 -17.04 10.20 12.93
N ILE A 556 -15.81 9.73 12.83
CA ILE A 556 -14.62 10.59 12.82
C ILE A 556 -14.33 11.03 11.37
N ALA A 557 -14.26 12.34 11.17
CA ALA A 557 -14.20 12.92 9.83
C ALA A 557 -12.81 12.84 9.15
N ASP A 558 -11.73 12.80 9.93
CA ASP A 558 -10.33 12.77 9.43
C ASP A 558 -9.51 11.79 10.28
N VAL A 559 -8.21 11.68 10.02
CA VAL A 559 -7.30 10.88 10.85
C VAL A 559 -7.36 11.38 12.29
N THR A 560 -7.74 10.49 13.19
CA THR A 560 -7.95 10.86 14.60
C THR A 560 -6.66 11.32 15.25
N ALA A 561 -6.73 12.36 16.07
CA ALA A 561 -5.64 12.69 16.97
C ALA A 561 -5.49 11.60 18.05
N MET A 562 -4.30 11.42 18.58
CA MET A 562 -4.07 10.53 19.71
C MET A 562 -4.88 11.01 20.92
N PRO A 563 -5.80 10.20 21.48
CA PRO A 563 -6.50 10.56 22.70
C PRO A 563 -5.52 10.75 23.85
N ALA A 564 -5.67 11.81 24.63
CA ALA A 564 -4.80 12.04 25.77
C ALA A 564 -4.96 10.93 26.82
N GLY A 565 -3.83 10.45 27.33
CA GLY A 565 -3.81 9.48 28.42
C GLY A 565 -4.22 10.12 29.75
N VAL A 566 -4.70 9.29 30.67
CA VAL A 566 -5.07 9.72 32.03
C VAL A 566 -3.80 9.79 32.92
N VAL A 567 -3.67 10.85 33.68
CA VAL A 567 -2.56 11.02 34.64
C VAL A 567 -3.10 11.03 36.08
N ALA A 568 -2.82 9.96 36.81
CA ALA A 568 -3.08 9.87 38.25
C ALA A 568 -1.75 9.80 39.00
N LYS A 569 -1.42 10.82 39.80
CA LYS A 569 -0.20 10.89 40.58
C LYS A 569 -0.41 10.28 41.96
N GLY A 570 0.43 9.30 42.34
CA GLY A 570 0.50 8.72 43.67
C GLY A 570 1.57 9.38 44.55
N LYS A 571 1.63 8.97 45.82
CA LYS A 571 2.63 9.49 46.79
C LYS A 571 4.07 9.23 46.35
N ALA A 572 4.34 8.08 45.68
CA ALA A 572 5.67 7.71 45.19
C ALA A 572 5.93 8.12 43.74
N GLY A 573 4.89 8.38 42.94
CA GLY A 573 5.02 8.72 41.54
C GLY A 573 3.96 8.03 40.69
N TYR A 574 4.39 7.34 39.63
CA TYR A 574 3.52 6.76 38.61
C TYR A 574 3.87 5.33 38.22
N TYR A 575 2.85 4.55 37.86
CA TYR A 575 3.02 3.26 37.18
C TYR A 575 2.57 3.34 35.73
N VAL A 576 3.26 2.61 34.85
CA VAL A 576 2.83 2.32 33.48
C VAL A 576 2.89 0.81 33.26
N ARG A 577 1.89 0.25 32.62
CA ARG A 577 1.83 -1.19 32.34
C ARG A 577 2.93 -1.59 31.33
N PRO A 578 3.49 -2.81 31.45
CA PRO A 578 4.59 -3.26 30.60
C PRO A 578 4.18 -3.49 29.13
N GLU A 579 2.87 -3.69 28.88
CA GLU A 579 2.31 -3.91 27.53
C GLU A 579 2.28 -2.64 26.68
N VAL A 580 2.44 -1.46 27.27
CA VAL A 580 2.39 -0.17 26.56
C VAL A 580 3.70 0.08 25.80
N ASN A 581 3.66 0.02 24.47
CA ASN A 581 4.83 0.20 23.61
C ASN A 581 5.51 1.57 23.84
N ASP A 582 4.74 2.64 23.90
CA ASP A 582 5.25 4.00 24.08
C ASP A 582 5.84 4.26 25.48
N ALA A 583 5.75 3.31 26.41
CA ALA A 583 6.47 3.39 27.67
C ALA A 583 7.99 3.46 27.47
N VAL A 584 8.50 2.90 26.37
CA VAL A 584 9.92 3.01 25.98
C VAL A 584 10.25 4.46 25.60
N THR A 585 9.41 5.13 24.81
CA THR A 585 9.57 6.56 24.48
C THR A 585 9.55 7.42 25.74
N VAL A 586 8.62 7.13 26.67
CA VAL A 586 8.55 7.82 27.97
C VAL A 586 9.87 7.64 28.74
N ALA A 587 10.40 6.43 28.80
CA ALA A 587 11.67 6.15 29.50
C ALA A 587 12.83 6.91 28.85
N ASN A 588 12.91 7.01 27.55
CA ASN A 588 13.93 7.77 26.83
C ASN A 588 13.81 9.28 27.10
N ARG A 589 12.61 9.83 27.13
CA ARG A 589 12.34 11.24 27.51
C ARG A 589 12.73 11.52 28.97
N LEU A 590 12.39 10.60 29.87
CA LEU A 590 12.80 10.71 31.27
C LEU A 590 14.34 10.69 31.44
N ALA A 591 15.01 9.77 30.75
CA ALA A 591 16.49 9.70 30.78
C ALA A 591 17.12 11.01 30.26
N LYS A 592 16.59 11.59 29.18
CA LYS A 592 16.99 12.90 28.65
C LYS A 592 16.78 14.03 29.66
N ALA A 593 15.72 13.96 30.48
CA ALA A 593 15.43 14.91 31.56
C ALA A 593 16.26 14.64 32.85
N GLY A 594 17.08 13.59 32.86
CA GLY A 594 17.87 13.18 34.04
C GLY A 594 17.05 12.47 35.12
N VAL A 595 15.91 11.88 34.75
CA VAL A 595 15.04 11.11 35.65
C VAL A 595 15.19 9.62 35.33
N LYS A 596 15.44 8.81 36.36
CA LYS A 596 15.64 7.37 36.20
C LYS A 596 14.32 6.62 36.39
N ALA A 597 13.75 6.11 35.30
CA ALA A 597 12.65 5.15 35.33
C ALA A 597 13.14 3.79 35.85
N MET A 598 12.24 2.99 36.39
CA MET A 598 12.56 1.67 36.94
C MET A 598 11.56 0.63 36.41
N ARG A 599 11.94 -0.65 36.42
CA ARG A 599 11.07 -1.78 36.14
C ARG A 599 10.96 -2.73 37.30
N ALA A 600 9.75 -3.17 37.60
CA ALA A 600 9.49 -4.17 38.63
C ALA A 600 9.90 -5.57 38.14
N PRO A 601 10.78 -6.31 38.87
CA PRO A 601 11.22 -7.63 38.41
C PRO A 601 10.15 -8.72 38.58
N ALA A 602 9.15 -8.50 39.44
CA ALA A 602 8.07 -9.44 39.75
C ALA A 602 6.73 -8.70 39.86
N GLY A 603 5.64 -9.44 39.76
CA GLY A 603 4.31 -8.90 40.00
C GLY A 603 4.14 -8.45 41.46
N PHE A 604 3.32 -7.43 41.69
CA PHE A 604 3.05 -6.87 43.03
C PHE A 604 1.62 -6.31 43.07
N SER A 605 1.16 -5.95 44.27
CA SER A 605 -0.14 -5.24 44.42
C SER A 605 0.11 -3.90 45.10
N ASP A 606 -0.60 -2.87 44.63
CA ASP A 606 -0.61 -1.53 45.23
C ASP A 606 -1.99 -0.88 45.02
N GLY A 607 -2.55 -0.25 46.06
CA GLY A 607 -3.85 0.39 45.98
C GLY A 607 -5.03 -0.54 45.55
N GLY A 608 -4.96 -1.83 45.87
CA GLY A 608 -5.95 -2.83 45.48
C GLY A 608 -5.83 -3.32 44.02
N THR A 609 -4.88 -2.79 43.26
CA THR A 609 -4.61 -3.19 41.85
C THR A 609 -3.42 -4.15 41.79
N ALA A 610 -3.58 -5.25 41.04
CA ALA A 610 -2.49 -6.18 40.70
C ALA A 610 -1.69 -5.66 39.51
N TRP A 611 -0.39 -5.57 39.66
CA TRP A 611 0.56 -5.11 38.67
C TRP A 611 1.45 -6.27 38.20
N PRO A 612 1.61 -6.53 36.91
CA PRO A 612 2.48 -7.62 36.46
C PRO A 612 3.97 -7.28 36.59
N ALA A 613 4.80 -8.32 36.47
CA ALA A 613 6.23 -8.13 36.26
C ALA A 613 6.51 -7.26 35.06
N GLY A 614 7.56 -6.46 35.06
CA GLY A 614 7.86 -5.53 33.98
C GLY A 614 7.17 -4.16 34.11
N THR A 615 6.25 -3.99 35.07
CA THR A 615 5.59 -2.68 35.28
C THR A 615 6.65 -1.58 35.48
N TRP A 616 6.47 -0.50 34.75
CA TRP A 616 7.32 0.68 34.85
C TRP A 616 6.94 1.50 36.10
N PHE A 617 7.92 1.92 36.82
CA PHE A 617 7.78 2.87 37.93
C PHE A 617 8.57 4.15 37.63
N ILE A 618 7.90 5.27 37.71
CA ILE A 618 8.47 6.61 37.52
C ILE A 618 8.37 7.37 38.84
N PRO A 619 9.49 7.71 39.46
CA PRO A 619 9.50 8.51 40.70
C PRO A 619 8.84 9.88 40.45
N GLY A 620 7.96 10.33 41.34
CA GLY A 620 7.34 11.65 41.27
C GLY A 620 8.36 12.78 41.49
N GLY A 621 8.15 13.93 40.85
CA GLY A 621 8.99 15.12 40.97
C GLY A 621 8.83 16.03 39.76
N GLY A 622 9.19 17.32 39.91
CA GLY A 622 8.86 18.32 38.87
C GLY A 622 9.29 17.99 37.45
N LYS A 623 10.50 17.43 37.25
CA LYS A 623 10.98 17.00 35.92
C LYS A 623 10.21 15.78 35.41
N ALA A 624 9.94 14.79 36.26
CA ALA A 624 9.18 13.60 35.91
C ALA A 624 7.71 13.98 35.56
N ASP A 625 7.11 14.82 36.39
CA ASP A 625 5.74 15.28 36.22
C ASP A 625 5.54 16.01 34.89
N ALA A 626 6.51 16.82 34.46
CA ALA A 626 6.48 17.50 33.16
C ALA A 626 6.54 16.53 31.99
N VAL A 627 7.45 15.53 32.02
CA VAL A 627 7.57 14.49 30.99
C VAL A 627 6.31 13.63 30.93
N VAL A 628 5.77 13.22 32.08
CA VAL A 628 4.55 12.43 32.20
C VAL A 628 3.36 13.17 31.58
N ALA A 629 3.17 14.46 31.93
CA ALA A 629 2.10 15.28 31.39
C ALA A 629 2.22 15.48 29.87
N GLN A 630 3.43 15.66 29.36
CA GLN A 630 3.68 15.76 27.94
C GLN A 630 3.40 14.44 27.21
N ALA A 631 3.91 13.31 27.73
CA ALA A 631 3.71 11.99 27.15
C ALA A 631 2.22 11.57 27.13
N ALA A 632 1.48 11.89 28.17
CA ALA A 632 0.03 11.65 28.21
C ALA A 632 -0.68 12.39 27.07
N ARG A 633 -0.34 13.64 26.81
CA ARG A 633 -0.95 14.42 25.73
C ARG A 633 -0.53 13.98 24.34
N GLU A 634 0.76 13.71 24.14
CA GLU A 634 1.32 13.45 22.80
C GLU A 634 1.25 11.97 22.37
N LEU A 635 1.47 11.07 23.32
CA LEU A 635 1.57 9.62 23.09
C LEU A 635 0.31 8.86 23.55
N GLY A 636 -0.60 9.50 24.26
CA GLY A 636 -1.79 8.84 24.80
C GLY A 636 -1.52 7.87 25.96
N VAL A 637 -0.29 7.83 26.48
CA VAL A 637 0.08 6.94 27.57
C VAL A 637 -0.62 7.32 28.86
N SER A 638 -1.30 6.36 29.48
CA SER A 638 -1.92 6.55 30.79
C SER A 638 -0.97 6.18 31.92
N PHE A 639 -0.98 6.99 32.97
CA PHE A 639 -0.14 6.86 34.15
C PHE A 639 -1.03 6.68 35.38
N ALA A 640 -0.86 5.53 36.05
CA ALA A 640 -1.58 5.22 37.27
C ALA A 640 -0.82 5.69 38.52
N ALA A 641 -1.56 5.99 39.58
CA ALA A 641 -0.98 6.43 40.86
C ALA A 641 -0.13 5.33 41.49
N ALA A 642 1.15 5.64 41.81
CA ALA A 642 2.05 4.77 42.56
C ALA A 642 2.04 5.18 44.02
N GLY A 643 1.52 4.32 44.90
CA GLY A 643 1.57 4.53 46.36
C GLY A 643 2.95 4.27 46.95
N ARG A 644 3.74 3.40 46.28
CA ARG A 644 5.08 3.01 46.72
C ARG A 644 5.98 2.66 45.55
N ARG A 645 7.29 2.61 45.77
CA ARG A 645 8.24 1.97 44.84
C ARG A 645 8.08 0.46 44.94
N PRO A 646 7.98 -0.29 43.79
CA PRO A 646 7.96 -1.74 43.83
C PRO A 646 9.23 -2.35 44.43
N GLY A 647 9.07 -3.43 45.18
CA GLY A 647 10.22 -4.15 45.78
C GLY A 647 11.15 -4.66 44.67
N GLY A 648 12.45 -4.50 44.85
CA GLY A 648 13.47 -4.94 43.91
C GLY A 648 13.46 -4.19 42.56
N ALA A 649 12.68 -3.09 42.41
CA ALA A 649 12.62 -2.33 41.17
C ALA A 649 14.01 -1.85 40.72
N GLN A 650 14.36 -2.23 39.47
CA GLN A 650 15.68 -1.94 38.89
C GLN A 650 15.59 -0.71 38.00
N GLY A 651 16.58 0.18 38.17
CA GLY A 651 16.67 1.39 37.36
C GLY A 651 17.08 1.07 35.93
N ILE A 652 16.36 1.69 34.97
CA ILE A 652 16.72 1.63 33.57
C ILE A 652 17.88 2.57 33.31
N THR A 653 18.90 2.08 32.63
CA THR A 653 20.06 2.86 32.21
C THR A 653 19.93 3.09 30.69
N SER A 654 20.16 4.32 30.28
CA SER A 654 20.29 4.61 28.84
C SER A 654 21.54 3.92 28.31
N LEU A 655 21.35 3.09 27.30
CA LEU A 655 22.44 2.34 26.66
C LEU A 655 22.98 3.12 25.46
N ARG A 656 24.30 3.02 25.25
CA ARG A 656 24.95 3.48 24.02
C ARG A 656 24.76 2.41 22.94
N VAL A 657 23.79 2.62 22.06
CA VAL A 657 23.42 1.65 21.02
C VAL A 657 24.17 1.95 19.72
N GLY A 658 24.87 0.95 19.18
CA GLY A 658 25.41 0.95 17.84
C GLY A 658 24.55 0.08 16.94
N LEU A 659 23.97 0.66 15.88
CA LEU A 659 23.25 -0.08 14.83
C LEU A 659 24.23 -0.35 13.70
N VAL A 660 24.55 -1.60 13.47
CA VAL A 660 25.48 -2.00 12.41
C VAL A 660 24.81 -1.92 11.05
N ASP A 661 25.47 -1.25 10.11
CA ASP A 661 25.04 -1.15 8.73
C ASP A 661 26.24 -1.30 7.78
N ARG A 662 25.96 -1.42 6.49
CA ARG A 662 26.97 -1.55 5.43
C ARG A 662 26.84 -0.40 4.43
N TYR A 663 27.86 -0.22 3.60
CA TYR A 663 27.80 0.70 2.46
C TYR A 663 26.61 0.34 1.55
N GLY A 664 25.87 1.33 1.11
CA GLY A 664 24.63 1.15 0.36
C GLY A 664 23.39 0.97 1.26
N GLY A 665 23.58 0.71 2.53
CA GLY A 665 22.53 0.42 3.50
C GLY A 665 21.93 -0.97 3.36
N SER A 666 21.20 -1.41 4.37
CA SER A 666 20.34 -2.59 4.29
C SER A 666 18.92 -2.26 4.74
N MET A 667 17.92 -2.88 4.12
CA MET A 667 16.51 -2.64 4.48
C MET A 667 16.22 -2.99 5.95
N PRO A 668 16.67 -4.14 6.50
CA PRO A 668 16.50 -4.43 7.92
C PRO A 668 17.11 -3.38 8.85
N SER A 669 18.31 -2.84 8.53
CA SER A 669 18.94 -1.76 9.29
C SER A 669 18.14 -0.46 9.16
N GLY A 670 17.64 -0.14 7.97
CA GLY A 670 16.83 1.04 7.71
C GLY A 670 15.51 1.04 8.48
N TRP A 671 14.77 -0.07 8.47
CA TRP A 671 13.56 -0.24 9.27
C TRP A 671 13.85 -0.18 10.77
N THR A 672 14.94 -0.79 11.23
CA THR A 672 15.39 -0.70 12.64
C THR A 672 15.68 0.75 13.00
N ARG A 673 16.33 1.52 12.13
CA ARG A 673 16.58 2.95 12.33
C ARG A 673 15.30 3.75 12.47
N LEU A 674 14.29 3.49 11.62
CA LEU A 674 12.96 4.12 11.72
C LEU A 674 12.34 3.87 13.11
N LEU A 675 12.39 2.62 13.59
CA LEU A 675 11.86 2.28 14.91
C LEU A 675 12.62 2.99 16.03
N LEU A 676 13.95 2.97 16.00
CA LEU A 676 14.76 3.65 17.02
C LEU A 676 14.49 5.16 17.04
N GLU A 677 14.36 5.80 15.88
CA GLU A 677 14.02 7.22 15.78
C GLU A 677 12.58 7.49 16.29
N LYS A 678 11.59 6.67 15.94
CA LYS A 678 10.20 6.81 16.42
C LYS A 678 10.04 6.61 17.92
N PHE A 679 10.82 5.73 18.51
CA PHE A 679 10.85 5.51 19.97
C PHE A 679 11.82 6.45 20.70
N GLU A 680 12.39 7.44 20.01
CA GLU A 680 13.35 8.40 20.56
C GLU A 680 14.54 7.72 21.28
N GLN A 681 14.92 6.52 20.82
CA GLN A 681 16.07 5.78 21.34
C GLN A 681 17.36 6.33 20.72
N PRO A 682 18.28 6.91 21.51
CA PRO A 682 19.57 7.33 20.97
C PRO A 682 20.37 6.16 20.44
N PHE A 683 20.90 6.30 19.22
CA PHE A 683 21.78 5.31 18.61
C PHE A 683 22.78 5.98 17.66
N ARG A 684 23.78 5.21 17.25
CA ARG A 684 24.74 5.58 16.21
C ARG A 684 24.82 4.46 15.18
N VAL A 685 24.86 4.82 13.90
CA VAL A 685 25.14 3.85 12.84
C VAL A 685 26.62 3.52 12.85
N VAL A 686 26.93 2.23 12.79
CA VAL A 686 28.29 1.68 12.89
C VAL A 686 28.59 0.90 11.62
N PHE A 687 29.66 1.25 10.93
CA PHE A 687 30.08 0.59 9.70
C PHE A 687 31.25 -0.40 9.96
N PRO A 688 31.52 -1.34 9.03
CA PRO A 688 32.59 -2.34 9.19
C PRO A 688 33.95 -1.77 9.60
N GLN A 689 34.35 -0.63 9.06
CA GLN A 689 35.62 0.03 9.40
C GLN A 689 35.72 0.39 10.90
N GLU A 690 34.59 0.77 11.50
CA GLU A 690 34.54 1.07 12.93
C GLU A 690 34.54 -0.19 13.77
N LEU A 691 33.96 -1.29 13.28
CA LEU A 691 34.03 -2.60 13.94
C LEU A 691 35.49 -3.14 13.91
N ASP A 692 36.14 -3.07 12.76
CA ASP A 692 37.51 -3.56 12.59
C ASP A 692 38.55 -2.77 13.38
N ALA A 693 38.30 -1.48 13.62
CA ALA A 693 39.14 -0.63 14.45
C ALA A 693 39.16 -1.05 15.94
N GLY A 694 38.22 -1.91 16.35
CA GLY A 694 38.16 -2.43 17.71
C GLY A 694 37.77 -1.39 18.78
N ASN A 695 38.09 -1.66 20.05
CA ASN A 695 37.74 -0.83 21.21
C ASN A 695 36.25 -0.48 21.31
N LEU A 696 35.38 -1.39 20.89
CA LEU A 696 33.93 -1.19 20.78
C LEU A 696 33.28 -1.02 22.16
N ARG A 697 33.75 -1.76 23.17
CA ARG A 697 33.19 -1.67 24.52
C ARG A 697 33.35 -0.28 25.16
N ALA A 698 34.36 0.49 24.77
CA ALA A 698 34.53 1.86 25.25
C ALA A 698 33.44 2.81 24.66
N ARG A 699 32.90 2.47 23.52
CA ARG A 699 31.95 3.30 22.77
C ARG A 699 30.50 2.84 22.85
N TYR A 700 30.27 1.53 22.96
CA TYR A 700 28.94 0.90 22.87
C TYR A 700 28.70 -0.04 24.04
N ASP A 701 27.48 -0.06 24.53
CA ASP A 701 26.97 -1.04 25.49
C ASP A 701 26.24 -2.18 24.72
N VAL A 702 25.67 -1.86 23.59
CA VAL A 702 24.94 -2.80 22.70
C VAL A 702 25.31 -2.52 21.24
N LEU A 703 25.59 -3.59 20.48
CA LEU A 703 25.65 -3.57 19.02
C LEU A 703 24.49 -4.39 18.47
N VAL A 704 23.70 -3.78 17.60
CA VAL A 704 22.58 -4.42 16.93
C VAL A 704 23.00 -4.81 15.52
N PHE A 705 23.12 -6.12 15.27
CA PHE A 705 23.36 -6.69 13.96
C PHE A 705 22.01 -7.12 13.39
N THR A 706 21.58 -6.49 12.32
CA THR A 706 20.37 -6.87 11.62
C THR A 706 20.63 -8.03 10.66
N ASP A 707 19.56 -8.61 10.08
CA ASP A 707 19.69 -9.72 9.15
C ASP A 707 20.62 -9.39 7.98
N GLY A 708 21.49 -10.34 7.64
CA GLY A 708 22.49 -10.20 6.58
C GLY A 708 23.70 -9.32 6.91
N MET A 709 23.88 -8.90 8.20
CA MET A 709 25.05 -8.13 8.62
C MET A 709 26.22 -8.98 9.10
N VAL A 710 25.96 -10.24 9.45
CA VAL A 710 26.98 -11.25 9.79
C VAL A 710 26.86 -12.37 8.79
N SER A 711 27.92 -12.66 8.06
CA SER A 711 28.03 -13.77 7.10
C SER A 711 28.55 -15.04 7.77
#